data_74023fac6646ecee48f5eb3c1b88ed99
#
_entry.id   74023fac6646ecee48f5eb3c1b88ed99
#
_cell.length_a   1.000
_cell.length_b   1.000
_cell.length_c   1.000
_cell.angle_alpha   90.00
_cell.angle_beta   90.00
_cell.angle_gamma   90.00
#
_symmetry.space_group_name_H-M   'P 1'
#
loop_
_entity.id
_entity.type
_entity.pdbx_description
1 polymer ?
#
loop_
_entity_poly.entity_id
_entity_poly.type
_entity_poly.pdbx_seq_one_letter_code
_entity_poly.pdbx_strand_id
1 'polypeptide(L)'
;MKPKGAAVQNNPDTTLVTATAPIANESHGGRAKCLQRLVRLDLPVPRTVALSFDAVHRLGDAQLPNVDAVVAEFPEDAMLCVRPSSEDPDWGGPGAVLNIGINDARLKELSKSLGEEAAAGLYTRFVQSYAVNVARLDPDMFDDVNGDGRAALAQSLQAYEQETEEAFPQDRTTQLSAVLRSMARAWNGTSARLLRQAKGAPADAGLGLVVQEMAFGVGSGQCGSGVLQLVNSDTGAPQITGRYLSQSQGRDALEGDAAALYLTKDPRGESLEELAPEAFAELTEHAALMRRKLREEMQVEFVIEDGRLHILDGVRVARSSRAAVRISVALADDKIITREEALMRVQPRTLTELLHRQVDPRTKRDVIGRGIAASPGAATGKIVFTATEAQASAARGEACILIRRETSPEDIRGMHAAAAVLTERGGITSHAAVIGRGIGLPCVVGASNMRFNLRKGQITASDGRTFSTGDEITVDGSNGQVLAGAAQMREAALDDTFNRLMTWAEEVADIKIRANADTPADAQTARNFNAHGIGLCRTEHMFFDPGRLTVMREMIFAETGEDRRAVLERLLPMQRDDFTQLFRIMQGQPVCIRLFDPPLHEFLPGDKAGQRELAEALNLPLSDVIRRVEGLSEYNPMLGMRGVRLGVTVPEIYEMQARAIFEATIAASRDGEPVVPEVMIPLVSARREVELIKTSVDAIAAAVRNETGVQFTY
;
A
#
# COMPACT_ATOMS: atom_id res chain seq x y z
N MET A 1 63.23 -0.84 2.91
CA MET A 1 62.79 0.27 2.08
C MET A 1 61.30 0.01 1.76
N LYS A 2 60.42 0.78 2.36
CA LYS A 2 58.99 0.71 2.03
C LYS A 2 58.75 1.41 0.68
N PRO A 3 58.00 0.86 -0.26
CA PRO A 3 57.66 1.61 -1.47
C PRO A 3 56.75 2.79 -1.10
N LYS A 4 57.14 3.97 -1.60
CA LYS A 4 56.34 5.20 -1.50
C LYS A 4 55.02 4.96 -2.21
N GLY A 5 53.89 5.14 -1.49
CA GLY A 5 52.56 5.10 -2.07
C GLY A 5 52.43 6.15 -3.19
N ALA A 6 52.06 5.70 -4.36
CA ALA A 6 51.59 6.57 -5.42
C ALA A 6 50.35 7.29 -4.92
N ALA A 7 50.35 8.60 -5.02
CA ALA A 7 49.15 9.40 -4.74
C ALA A 7 48.06 8.97 -5.71
N VAL A 8 46.97 8.40 -5.21
CA VAL A 8 45.77 8.12 -5.97
C VAL A 8 45.27 9.47 -6.50
N GLN A 9 45.40 9.72 -7.79
CA GLN A 9 44.73 10.82 -8.45
C GLN A 9 43.22 10.54 -8.34
N ASN A 10 42.53 11.31 -7.50
CA ASN A 10 41.09 11.28 -7.41
C ASN A 10 40.54 11.71 -8.79
N ASN A 11 40.23 10.76 -9.63
CA ASN A 11 39.41 11.00 -10.82
C ASN A 11 37.95 11.12 -10.36
N PRO A 12 37.28 12.26 -10.52
CA PRO A 12 35.90 12.46 -10.07
C PRO A 12 34.90 11.50 -10.72
N ASP A 13 35.28 10.84 -11.79
CA ASP A 13 34.43 9.94 -12.58
C ASP A 13 34.39 8.51 -12.04
N THR A 14 35.54 8.05 -11.50
CA THR A 14 35.69 6.67 -11.06
C THR A 14 36.36 6.64 -9.68
N THR A 15 35.78 5.89 -8.75
CA THR A 15 36.22 5.85 -7.37
C THR A 15 36.37 4.41 -6.91
N LEU A 16 37.57 4.00 -6.48
CA LEU A 16 37.77 2.71 -5.80
C LEU A 16 36.99 2.70 -4.49
N VAL A 17 36.18 1.67 -4.27
CA VAL A 17 35.33 1.55 -3.08
C VAL A 17 36.22 1.15 -1.89
N THR A 18 36.53 2.13 -1.05
CA THR A 18 37.27 1.97 0.20
C THR A 18 36.48 2.54 1.37
N ALA A 19 36.90 2.24 2.59
CA ALA A 19 36.23 2.74 3.80
C ALA A 19 36.08 4.29 3.83
N THR A 20 37.05 5.01 3.24
CA THR A 20 37.11 6.50 3.27
C THR A 20 36.80 7.16 1.93
N ALA A 21 36.48 6.39 0.89
CA ALA A 21 36.15 6.92 -0.43
C ALA A 21 34.98 7.91 -0.40
N PRO A 22 34.98 8.97 -1.23
CA PRO A 22 33.91 9.98 -1.28
C PRO A 22 32.70 9.47 -2.09
N ILE A 23 32.02 8.42 -1.60
CA ILE A 23 30.84 7.83 -2.23
C ILE A 23 29.58 8.28 -1.51
N ALA A 24 28.67 8.91 -2.23
CA ALA A 24 27.35 9.33 -1.75
C ALA A 24 26.23 8.68 -2.57
N ASN A 25 25.05 8.52 -1.97
CA ASN A 25 23.88 7.94 -2.64
C ASN A 25 23.46 8.81 -3.84
N GLU A 26 23.48 10.12 -3.67
CA GLU A 26 23.07 11.13 -4.62
C GLU A 26 24.01 11.29 -5.83
N SER A 27 25.18 10.67 -5.77
CA SER A 27 26.20 10.77 -6.84
C SER A 27 26.64 9.44 -7.41
N HIS A 28 26.52 8.33 -6.66
CA HIS A 28 27.02 7.01 -7.04
C HIS A 28 25.94 5.91 -6.90
N GLY A 29 24.81 6.24 -6.27
CA GLY A 29 23.68 5.34 -6.03
C GLY A 29 23.81 4.45 -4.81
N GLY A 30 22.70 3.79 -4.49
CA GLY A 30 22.51 3.02 -3.27
C GLY A 30 23.43 1.81 -3.15
N ARG A 31 23.68 1.08 -4.26
CA ARG A 31 24.56 -0.09 -4.28
C ARG A 31 26.01 0.29 -3.96
N ALA A 32 26.57 1.28 -4.65
CA ALA A 32 27.92 1.76 -4.38
C ALA A 32 28.09 2.21 -2.93
N LYS A 33 27.07 2.91 -2.40
CA LYS A 33 27.04 3.34 -0.99
C LYS A 33 26.93 2.16 -0.01
N CYS A 34 26.11 1.17 -0.33
CA CYS A 34 26.01 -0.05 0.47
C CYS A 34 27.34 -0.79 0.52
N LEU A 35 27.96 -1.07 -0.63
CA LEU A 35 29.28 -1.72 -0.70
C LEU A 35 30.34 -0.99 0.11
N GLN A 36 30.38 0.36 0.05
CA GLN A 36 31.28 1.14 0.91
C GLN A 36 31.02 0.89 2.41
N ARG A 37 29.74 0.80 2.82
CA ARG A 37 29.39 0.51 4.22
C ARG A 37 29.85 -0.89 4.62
N LEU A 38 29.71 -1.89 3.73
CA LEU A 38 30.19 -3.25 3.96
C LEU A 38 31.69 -3.30 4.11
N VAL A 39 32.44 -2.60 3.25
CA VAL A 39 33.91 -2.46 3.36
C VAL A 39 34.33 -1.77 4.67
N ARG A 40 33.58 -0.79 5.16
CA ARG A 40 33.79 -0.17 6.48
C ARG A 40 33.60 -1.11 7.66
N LEU A 41 32.83 -2.17 7.47
CA LEU A 41 32.55 -3.20 8.46
C LEU A 41 33.56 -4.37 8.35
N ASP A 42 34.59 -4.23 7.53
CA ASP A 42 35.60 -5.25 7.24
C ASP A 42 34.99 -6.58 6.70
N LEU A 43 33.84 -6.48 5.99
CA LEU A 43 33.23 -7.64 5.37
C LEU A 43 33.99 -8.05 4.10
N PRO A 44 33.96 -9.34 3.71
CA PRO A 44 34.68 -9.87 2.55
C PRO A 44 34.02 -9.48 1.23
N VAL A 45 34.06 -8.19 0.89
CA VAL A 45 33.55 -7.63 -0.35
C VAL A 45 34.61 -7.68 -1.42
N PRO A 46 34.36 -8.24 -2.62
CA PRO A 46 35.30 -8.22 -3.72
C PRO A 46 35.66 -6.78 -4.12
N ARG A 47 36.88 -6.61 -4.66
CA ARG A 47 37.35 -5.29 -5.11
C ARG A 47 36.37 -4.64 -6.07
N THR A 48 36.03 -3.38 -5.82
CA THR A 48 34.96 -2.68 -6.54
C THR A 48 35.37 -1.25 -6.88
N VAL A 49 35.08 -0.81 -8.09
CA VAL A 49 35.18 0.58 -8.56
C VAL A 49 33.75 1.11 -8.84
N ALA A 50 33.43 2.26 -8.29
CA ALA A 50 32.15 2.95 -8.54
C ALA A 50 32.32 4.06 -9.58
N LEU A 51 31.40 4.16 -10.53
CA LEU A 51 31.27 5.24 -11.49
C LEU A 51 30.15 6.17 -11.03
N SER A 52 30.40 7.48 -11.06
CA SER A 52 29.41 8.49 -10.66
C SER A 52 28.29 8.64 -11.71
N PHE A 53 27.17 9.25 -11.32
CA PHE A 53 26.07 9.58 -12.23
C PHE A 53 26.54 10.44 -13.43
N ASP A 54 27.41 11.42 -13.17
CA ASP A 54 27.99 12.29 -14.21
C ASP A 54 28.86 11.48 -15.19
N ALA A 55 29.64 10.54 -14.70
CA ALA A 55 30.44 9.66 -15.54
C ALA A 55 29.56 8.78 -16.44
N VAL A 56 28.50 8.21 -15.88
CA VAL A 56 27.54 7.36 -16.63
C VAL A 56 26.73 8.20 -17.61
N HIS A 57 26.36 9.42 -17.27
CA HIS A 57 25.68 10.34 -18.20
C HIS A 57 26.55 10.64 -19.42
N ARG A 58 27.84 10.99 -19.22
CA ARG A 58 28.79 11.21 -20.32
C ARG A 58 29.04 9.97 -21.18
N LEU A 59 28.98 8.77 -20.58
CA LEU A 59 29.00 7.50 -21.33
C LEU A 59 27.83 7.39 -22.32
N GLY A 60 26.65 7.84 -21.92
CA GLY A 60 25.48 7.92 -22.78
C GLY A 60 25.71 8.83 -24.00
N ASP A 61 26.47 9.90 -23.83
CA ASP A 61 26.88 10.86 -24.86
C ASP A 61 28.15 10.46 -25.63
N ALA A 62 28.55 9.19 -25.55
CA ALA A 62 29.73 8.61 -26.18
C ALA A 62 31.10 9.17 -25.71
N GLN A 63 31.12 9.87 -24.58
CA GLN A 63 32.37 10.29 -23.91
C GLN A 63 32.80 9.22 -22.91
N LEU A 64 33.84 8.46 -23.24
CA LEU A 64 34.34 7.41 -22.37
C LEU A 64 35.12 7.99 -21.18
N PRO A 65 34.89 7.52 -19.93
CA PRO A 65 35.86 7.65 -18.88
C PRO A 65 37.14 6.89 -19.28
N ASN A 66 38.24 7.14 -18.58
CA ASN A 66 39.43 6.36 -18.80
C ASN A 66 39.23 4.90 -18.32
N VAL A 67 38.71 4.04 -19.22
CA VAL A 67 38.37 2.64 -18.89
C VAL A 67 39.66 1.85 -18.56
N ASP A 68 40.79 2.19 -19.18
CA ASP A 68 42.10 1.57 -18.84
C ASP A 68 42.43 1.82 -17.37
N ALA A 69 42.18 3.01 -16.84
CA ALA A 69 42.38 3.32 -15.44
C ALA A 69 41.45 2.49 -14.51
N VAL A 70 40.22 2.21 -14.94
CA VAL A 70 39.30 1.32 -14.20
C VAL A 70 39.85 -0.10 -14.20
N VAL A 71 40.26 -0.60 -15.36
CA VAL A 71 40.81 -1.95 -15.52
C VAL A 71 42.08 -2.14 -14.71
N ALA A 72 42.94 -1.10 -14.64
CA ALA A 72 44.21 -1.12 -13.89
C ALA A 72 44.03 -1.23 -12.36
N GLU A 73 42.81 -0.94 -11.84
CA GLU A 73 42.49 -1.15 -10.43
C GLU A 73 42.34 -2.63 -10.07
N PHE A 74 42.23 -3.53 -11.02
CA PHE A 74 41.99 -4.96 -10.82
C PHE A 74 43.24 -5.77 -11.26
N PRO A 75 43.44 -6.97 -10.67
CA PRO A 75 44.48 -7.90 -11.17
C PRO A 75 44.30 -8.18 -12.68
N GLU A 76 45.42 -8.46 -13.38
CA GLU A 76 45.35 -8.78 -14.82
C GLU A 76 44.47 -9.98 -15.12
N ASP A 77 44.44 -10.92 -14.22
CA ASP A 77 43.70 -12.16 -14.30
C ASP A 77 42.27 -12.09 -13.74
N ALA A 78 41.84 -10.99 -13.14
CA ALA A 78 40.50 -10.83 -12.61
C ALA A 78 39.47 -10.75 -13.71
N MET A 79 38.38 -11.50 -13.59
CA MET A 79 37.16 -11.27 -14.32
C MET A 79 36.28 -10.26 -13.59
N LEU A 80 35.51 -9.50 -14.34
CA LEU A 80 34.74 -8.38 -13.81
C LEU A 80 33.22 -8.56 -14.07
N CYS A 81 32.42 -7.92 -13.24
CA CYS A 81 31.02 -7.70 -13.52
C CYS A 81 30.69 -6.20 -13.44
N VAL A 82 29.64 -5.80 -14.15
CA VAL A 82 29.06 -4.44 -14.05
C VAL A 82 27.63 -4.54 -13.56
N ARG A 83 27.34 -3.79 -12.52
CA ARG A 83 26.01 -3.77 -11.87
C ARG A 83 25.48 -2.33 -11.78
N PRO A 84 24.17 -2.09 -12.00
CA PRO A 84 23.57 -0.76 -11.85
C PRO A 84 23.53 -0.33 -10.37
N SER A 85 23.63 0.98 -10.15
CA SER A 85 23.61 1.63 -8.84
C SER A 85 22.78 2.93 -8.94
N SER A 86 21.45 2.83 -8.94
CA SER A 86 20.53 3.97 -8.80
C SER A 86 20.39 4.39 -7.34
N GLU A 87 19.81 5.55 -7.08
CA GLU A 87 19.51 5.99 -5.72
C GLU A 87 18.55 5.02 -5.01
N ASP A 88 17.55 4.54 -5.75
CA ASP A 88 16.57 3.57 -5.27
C ASP A 88 16.52 2.36 -6.23
N PRO A 89 16.79 1.14 -5.74
CA PRO A 89 16.75 -0.08 -6.55
C PRO A 89 15.35 -0.39 -7.11
N ASP A 90 14.28 0.09 -6.47
CA ASP A 90 12.90 -0.16 -6.89
C ASP A 90 12.54 0.55 -8.20
N TRP A 91 13.29 1.57 -8.58
CA TRP A 91 13.11 2.22 -9.89
C TRP A 91 13.44 1.31 -11.07
N GLY A 92 14.22 0.24 -10.83
CA GLY A 92 14.71 -0.66 -11.86
C GLY A 92 15.96 -0.09 -12.56
N GLY A 93 16.45 -0.82 -13.52
CA GLY A 93 17.66 -0.44 -14.27
C GLY A 93 18.06 -1.53 -15.26
N PRO A 94 19.18 -1.34 -15.97
CA PRO A 94 19.75 -2.37 -16.83
C PRO A 94 20.15 -3.60 -16.00
N GLY A 95 20.08 -4.79 -16.60
CA GLY A 95 20.57 -6.01 -15.97
C GLY A 95 22.08 -5.97 -15.71
N ALA A 96 22.56 -6.72 -14.71
CA ALA A 96 23.99 -6.91 -14.50
C ALA A 96 24.61 -7.71 -15.65
N VAL A 97 25.85 -7.38 -16.01
CA VAL A 97 26.65 -8.16 -16.97
C VAL A 97 27.84 -8.77 -16.23
N LEU A 98 27.93 -10.09 -16.27
CA LEU A 98 28.93 -10.88 -15.56
C LEU A 98 30.02 -11.41 -16.52
N ASN A 99 31.11 -11.89 -15.95
CA ASN A 99 32.18 -12.61 -16.67
C ASN A 99 32.94 -11.78 -17.74
N ILE A 100 32.99 -10.45 -17.56
CA ILE A 100 33.78 -9.56 -18.44
C ILE A 100 35.24 -9.86 -18.26
N GLY A 101 35.97 -10.01 -19.36
CA GLY A 101 37.39 -10.40 -19.37
C GLY A 101 37.62 -11.85 -19.78
N ILE A 102 36.55 -12.67 -19.89
CA ILE A 102 36.67 -14.01 -20.43
C ILE A 102 36.90 -13.95 -21.95
N ASN A 103 37.84 -14.73 -22.42
CA ASN A 103 38.23 -14.86 -23.81
C ASN A 103 38.85 -16.23 -24.06
N ASP A 104 39.30 -16.53 -25.28
CA ASP A 104 39.84 -17.82 -25.66
C ASP A 104 41.14 -18.21 -24.90
N ALA A 105 41.95 -17.23 -24.53
CA ALA A 105 43.16 -17.45 -23.71
C ALA A 105 42.80 -17.81 -22.27
N ARG A 106 41.88 -17.03 -21.66
CA ARG A 106 41.37 -17.25 -20.28
C ARG A 106 40.59 -18.56 -20.15
N LEU A 107 39.84 -18.95 -21.18
CA LEU A 107 39.14 -20.25 -21.18
C LEU A 107 40.09 -21.41 -20.88
N LYS A 108 41.31 -21.40 -21.47
CA LYS A 108 42.28 -22.45 -21.23
C LYS A 108 42.82 -22.48 -19.80
N GLU A 109 42.92 -21.32 -19.15
CA GLU A 109 43.35 -21.20 -17.76
C GLU A 109 42.25 -21.63 -16.82
N LEU A 110 41.03 -21.09 -17.02
CA LEU A 110 39.82 -21.44 -16.24
C LEU A 110 39.47 -22.92 -16.35
N SER A 111 39.67 -23.55 -17.50
CA SER A 111 39.45 -24.98 -17.68
C SER A 111 40.34 -25.84 -16.77
N LYS A 112 41.54 -25.34 -16.40
CA LYS A 112 42.45 -26.07 -15.47
C LYS A 112 41.99 -25.94 -14.01
N SER A 113 41.46 -24.79 -13.62
CA SER A 113 41.02 -24.53 -12.24
C SER A 113 39.57 -24.94 -11.95
N LEU A 114 38.66 -24.68 -12.86
CA LEU A 114 37.22 -24.88 -12.67
C LEU A 114 36.70 -26.17 -13.36
N GLY A 115 37.47 -26.77 -14.22
CA GLY A 115 37.00 -27.80 -15.14
C GLY A 115 36.53 -27.24 -16.48
N GLU A 116 36.60 -28.07 -17.51
CA GLU A 116 36.32 -27.68 -18.89
C GLU A 116 34.88 -27.25 -19.12
N GLU A 117 33.93 -27.99 -18.55
CA GLU A 117 32.49 -27.74 -18.70
C GLU A 117 32.07 -26.45 -18.00
N ALA A 118 32.51 -26.23 -16.76
CA ALA A 118 32.22 -25.01 -16.00
C ALA A 118 32.80 -23.77 -16.66
N ALA A 119 34.04 -23.82 -17.11
CA ALA A 119 34.74 -22.72 -17.80
C ALA A 119 34.05 -22.37 -19.12
N ALA A 120 33.69 -23.36 -19.94
CA ALA A 120 32.94 -23.14 -21.19
C ALA A 120 31.55 -22.59 -20.92
N GLY A 121 30.84 -23.06 -19.90
CA GLY A 121 29.54 -22.55 -19.46
C GLY A 121 29.59 -21.08 -19.03
N LEU A 122 30.62 -20.64 -18.32
CA LEU A 122 30.86 -19.23 -17.97
C LEU A 122 31.01 -18.36 -19.23
N TYR A 123 31.79 -18.84 -20.19
CA TYR A 123 32.02 -18.09 -21.41
C TYR A 123 30.78 -18.04 -22.30
N THR A 124 30.05 -19.13 -22.43
CA THR A 124 28.76 -19.17 -23.13
C THR A 124 27.78 -18.14 -22.57
N ARG A 125 27.59 -18.13 -21.25
CA ARG A 125 26.71 -17.15 -20.57
C ARG A 125 27.15 -15.71 -20.83
N PHE A 126 28.45 -15.44 -20.88
CA PHE A 126 28.95 -14.10 -21.18
C PHE A 126 28.66 -13.72 -22.63
N VAL A 127 28.93 -14.61 -23.61
CA VAL A 127 28.64 -14.37 -25.02
C VAL A 127 27.17 -14.06 -25.23
N GLN A 128 26.27 -14.86 -24.69
CA GLN A 128 24.84 -14.67 -24.78
C GLN A 128 24.37 -13.37 -24.12
N SER A 129 24.85 -13.11 -22.89
CA SER A 129 24.54 -11.85 -22.16
C SER A 129 25.08 -10.62 -22.90
N TYR A 130 26.27 -10.69 -23.49
CA TYR A 130 26.86 -9.62 -24.27
C TYR A 130 26.10 -9.40 -25.58
N ALA A 131 25.73 -10.46 -26.28
CA ALA A 131 24.92 -10.39 -27.51
C ALA A 131 23.60 -9.66 -27.26
N VAL A 132 22.85 -10.06 -26.24
CA VAL A 132 21.54 -9.47 -25.89
C VAL A 132 21.68 -8.05 -25.34
N ASN A 133 22.55 -7.83 -24.33
CA ASN A 133 22.60 -6.56 -23.61
C ASN A 133 23.46 -5.51 -24.30
N VAL A 134 24.48 -5.88 -25.07
CA VAL A 134 25.43 -4.97 -25.71
C VAL A 134 25.17 -4.84 -27.21
N ALA A 135 25.15 -5.96 -27.94
CA ALA A 135 24.90 -5.98 -29.38
C ALA A 135 23.40 -5.82 -29.72
N ARG A 136 22.49 -5.94 -28.76
CA ARG A 136 21.04 -5.79 -28.94
C ARG A 136 20.40 -6.84 -29.83
N LEU A 137 20.93 -8.04 -29.82
CA LEU A 137 20.40 -9.18 -30.55
C LEU A 137 19.20 -9.78 -29.83
N ASP A 138 18.38 -10.52 -30.57
CA ASP A 138 17.21 -11.20 -30.04
C ASP A 138 17.64 -12.36 -29.12
N PRO A 139 17.18 -12.45 -27.87
CA PRO A 139 17.44 -13.58 -26.99
C PRO A 139 17.06 -14.92 -27.58
N ASP A 140 15.98 -14.99 -28.37
CA ASP A 140 15.42 -16.24 -28.96
C ASP A 140 16.42 -16.93 -29.89
N MET A 141 17.44 -16.21 -30.40
CA MET A 141 18.50 -16.80 -31.23
C MET A 141 19.34 -17.85 -30.50
N PHE A 142 19.28 -17.88 -29.16
CA PHE A 142 20.03 -18.84 -28.35
C PHE A 142 19.16 -19.99 -27.82
N ASP A 143 17.87 -20.03 -28.14
CA ASP A 143 16.94 -21.08 -27.64
C ASP A 143 17.30 -22.47 -28.18
N ASP A 144 17.88 -22.52 -29.37
CA ASP A 144 18.32 -23.76 -30.02
C ASP A 144 19.77 -24.14 -29.68
N VAL A 145 20.47 -23.39 -28.81
CA VAL A 145 21.84 -23.73 -28.40
C VAL A 145 21.79 -24.93 -27.47
N ASN A 146 22.08 -26.10 -28.03
CA ASN A 146 22.04 -27.39 -27.38
C ASN A 146 23.44 -28.00 -27.29
N GLY A 147 23.68 -28.77 -26.23
CA GLY A 147 24.94 -29.48 -26.00
C GLY A 147 25.63 -29.11 -24.72
N ASP A 148 26.65 -29.83 -24.37
CA ASP A 148 27.52 -29.59 -23.23
C ASP A 148 28.59 -28.52 -23.53
N GLY A 149 29.04 -27.88 -22.52
CA GLY A 149 30.05 -26.81 -22.41
C GLY A 149 30.65 -26.24 -23.73
N ARG A 150 31.55 -26.97 -24.39
CA ARG A 150 32.25 -26.49 -25.59
C ARG A 150 31.36 -26.39 -26.85
N ALA A 151 30.42 -27.30 -26.99
CA ALA A 151 29.52 -27.25 -28.15
C ALA A 151 28.59 -26.05 -28.10
N ALA A 152 28.01 -25.79 -26.92
CA ALA A 152 27.17 -24.62 -26.68
C ALA A 152 27.95 -23.30 -26.86
N LEU A 153 29.21 -23.24 -26.39
CA LEU A 153 30.08 -22.09 -26.60
C LEU A 153 30.34 -21.81 -28.09
N ALA A 154 30.73 -22.88 -28.83
CA ALA A 154 31.00 -22.73 -30.29
C ALA A 154 29.75 -22.25 -31.05
N GLN A 155 28.57 -22.80 -30.74
CA GLN A 155 27.31 -22.37 -31.33
C GLN A 155 26.98 -20.90 -30.99
N SER A 156 27.17 -20.49 -29.75
CA SER A 156 26.89 -19.12 -29.31
C SER A 156 27.83 -18.09 -29.95
N LEU A 157 29.13 -18.42 -30.08
CA LEU A 157 30.10 -17.58 -30.79
C LEU A 157 29.79 -17.48 -32.27
N GLN A 158 29.42 -18.59 -32.91
CA GLN A 158 29.02 -18.62 -34.31
C GLN A 158 27.73 -17.81 -34.54
N ALA A 159 26.72 -17.93 -33.70
CA ALA A 159 25.50 -17.16 -33.77
C ALA A 159 25.79 -15.63 -33.64
N TYR A 160 26.63 -15.27 -32.66
CA TYR A 160 27.04 -13.89 -32.50
C TYR A 160 27.74 -13.32 -33.77
N GLU A 161 28.71 -14.05 -34.33
CA GLU A 161 29.46 -13.62 -35.50
C GLU A 161 28.57 -13.54 -36.76
N GLN A 162 27.62 -14.46 -36.90
CA GLN A 162 26.66 -14.42 -38.02
C GLN A 162 25.74 -13.21 -38.01
N GLU A 163 25.27 -12.80 -36.84
CA GLU A 163 24.33 -11.66 -36.72
C GLU A 163 25.03 -10.29 -36.64
N THR A 164 26.27 -10.24 -36.12
CA THR A 164 27.00 -8.97 -36.02
C THR A 164 27.96 -8.71 -37.15
N GLU A 165 28.29 -9.73 -37.95
CA GLU A 165 29.39 -9.72 -38.93
C GLU A 165 30.77 -9.38 -38.33
N GLU A 166 30.91 -9.49 -37.00
CA GLU A 166 32.13 -9.20 -36.24
C GLU A 166 32.48 -10.36 -35.31
N ALA A 167 33.79 -10.67 -35.16
CA ALA A 167 34.26 -11.65 -34.20
C ALA A 167 34.00 -11.15 -32.75
N PHE A 168 33.72 -12.09 -31.84
CA PHE A 168 33.50 -11.74 -30.43
C PHE A 168 34.76 -11.08 -29.81
N PRO A 169 34.63 -9.91 -29.13
CA PRO A 169 35.76 -9.14 -28.65
C PRO A 169 36.56 -9.92 -27.60
N GLN A 170 37.90 -9.99 -27.80
CA GLN A 170 38.82 -10.77 -26.97
C GLN A 170 39.57 -9.90 -25.94
N ASP A 171 39.43 -8.58 -26.00
CA ASP A 171 40.12 -7.64 -25.10
C ASP A 171 39.19 -7.19 -23.96
N ARG A 172 39.67 -7.29 -22.70
CA ARG A 172 38.91 -6.95 -21.48
C ARG A 172 38.46 -5.49 -21.46
N THR A 173 39.31 -4.55 -21.86
CA THR A 173 38.96 -3.12 -21.88
C THR A 173 37.88 -2.81 -22.93
N THR A 174 37.96 -3.45 -24.10
CA THR A 174 36.99 -3.33 -25.17
C THR A 174 35.60 -3.88 -24.70
N GLN A 175 35.60 -5.08 -24.09
CA GLN A 175 34.39 -5.66 -23.54
C GLN A 175 33.75 -4.75 -22.47
N LEU A 176 34.52 -4.29 -21.50
CA LEU A 176 34.07 -3.42 -20.41
C LEU A 176 33.54 -2.08 -20.96
N SER A 177 34.26 -1.47 -21.91
CA SER A 177 33.82 -0.22 -22.56
C SER A 177 32.46 -0.34 -23.21
N ALA A 178 32.22 -1.43 -23.94
CA ALA A 178 30.99 -1.70 -24.65
C ALA A 178 29.83 -1.95 -23.65
N VAL A 179 30.08 -2.71 -22.59
CA VAL A 179 29.08 -2.96 -21.53
C VAL A 179 28.68 -1.66 -20.82
N LEU A 180 29.64 -0.83 -20.40
CA LEU A 180 29.36 0.45 -19.73
C LEU A 180 28.51 1.37 -20.59
N ARG A 181 28.85 1.50 -21.88
CA ARG A 181 28.06 2.29 -22.84
C ARG A 181 26.65 1.75 -23.00
N SER A 182 26.50 0.45 -23.13
CA SER A 182 25.18 -0.17 -23.33
C SER A 182 24.29 0.05 -22.14
N MET A 183 24.80 -0.13 -20.91
CA MET A 183 24.04 0.11 -19.68
C MET A 183 23.60 1.58 -19.55
N ALA A 184 24.49 2.53 -19.85
CA ALA A 184 24.16 3.95 -19.85
C ALA A 184 23.05 4.30 -20.87
N ARG A 185 23.13 3.75 -22.08
CA ARG A 185 22.10 3.94 -23.11
C ARG A 185 20.77 3.30 -22.72
N ALA A 186 20.79 2.10 -22.13
CA ALA A 186 19.59 1.41 -21.68
C ALA A 186 18.83 2.23 -20.60
N TRP A 187 19.55 2.88 -19.69
CA TRP A 187 18.97 3.79 -18.70
C TRP A 187 18.28 4.99 -19.32
N ASN A 188 18.89 5.60 -20.33
CA ASN A 188 18.41 6.80 -21.00
C ASN A 188 17.27 6.53 -22.02
N GLY A 189 16.95 5.27 -22.29
CA GLY A 189 15.88 4.88 -23.20
C GLY A 189 14.51 5.40 -22.78
N THR A 190 13.66 5.80 -23.74
CA THR A 190 12.35 6.41 -23.49
C THR A 190 11.45 5.50 -22.65
N SER A 191 11.35 4.22 -23.00
CA SER A 191 10.54 3.23 -22.27
C SER A 191 11.02 3.03 -20.83
N ALA A 192 12.35 2.93 -20.63
CA ALA A 192 12.95 2.79 -19.30
C ALA A 192 12.67 4.03 -18.42
N ARG A 193 12.75 5.23 -19.01
CA ARG A 193 12.43 6.48 -18.30
C ARG A 193 10.97 6.56 -17.89
N LEU A 194 10.03 6.21 -18.76
CA LEU A 194 8.60 6.20 -18.45
C LEU A 194 8.26 5.19 -17.35
N LEU A 195 8.85 3.99 -17.41
CA LEU A 195 8.67 2.97 -16.36
C LEU A 195 9.18 3.44 -15.00
N ARG A 196 10.34 4.11 -14.96
CA ARG A 196 10.88 4.66 -13.72
C ARG A 196 9.99 5.76 -13.14
N GLN A 197 9.52 6.68 -13.97
CA GLN A 197 8.59 7.74 -13.56
C GLN A 197 7.28 7.18 -13.02
N ALA A 198 6.75 6.11 -13.64
CA ALA A 198 5.58 5.40 -13.13
C ALA A 198 5.82 4.76 -11.74
N LYS A 199 7.08 4.45 -11.40
CA LYS A 199 7.50 3.96 -10.08
C LYS A 199 7.88 5.09 -9.10
N GLY A 200 7.66 6.35 -9.47
CA GLY A 200 7.92 7.51 -8.62
C GLY A 200 9.33 8.08 -8.68
N ALA A 201 10.17 7.65 -9.65
CA ALA A 201 11.47 8.24 -9.85
C ALA A 201 11.37 9.69 -10.36
N PRO A 202 12.22 10.61 -9.89
CA PRO A 202 12.31 11.96 -10.44
C PRO A 202 12.76 11.92 -11.92
N ALA A 203 12.44 12.99 -12.66
CA ALA A 203 12.73 13.05 -14.09
C ALA A 203 14.23 13.02 -14.41
N ASP A 204 15.04 13.51 -13.49
CA ASP A 204 16.49 13.61 -13.52
C ASP A 204 17.22 12.50 -12.75
N ALA A 205 16.51 11.40 -12.42
CA ALA A 205 17.08 10.27 -11.70
C ALA A 205 18.37 9.77 -12.38
N GLY A 206 19.47 9.77 -11.62
CA GLY A 206 20.78 9.34 -12.07
C GLY A 206 21.00 7.83 -12.02
N LEU A 207 21.94 7.35 -12.81
CA LEU A 207 22.48 5.99 -12.72
C LEU A 207 23.98 6.04 -12.45
N GLY A 208 24.43 5.42 -11.36
CA GLY A 208 25.80 5.00 -11.19
C GLY A 208 26.01 3.57 -11.68
N LEU A 209 27.23 3.18 -11.89
CA LEU A 209 27.59 1.80 -12.18
C LEU A 209 28.70 1.35 -11.20
N VAL A 210 28.69 0.09 -10.82
CA VAL A 210 29.77 -0.52 -10.08
C VAL A 210 30.42 -1.60 -10.93
N VAL A 211 31.75 -1.53 -11.07
CA VAL A 211 32.59 -2.58 -11.65
C VAL A 211 33.20 -3.33 -10.49
N GLN A 212 32.92 -4.63 -10.41
CA GLN A 212 33.33 -5.46 -9.27
C GLN A 212 34.08 -6.70 -9.78
N GLU A 213 35.13 -7.09 -9.05
CA GLU A 213 35.82 -8.35 -9.26
C GLU A 213 34.85 -9.53 -9.02
N MET A 214 34.88 -10.52 -9.89
CA MET A 214 34.06 -11.72 -9.79
C MET A 214 34.61 -12.69 -8.75
N ALA A 215 33.75 -13.20 -7.89
CA ALA A 215 33.96 -14.43 -7.14
C ALA A 215 33.16 -15.57 -7.82
N PHE A 216 33.75 -16.75 -7.88
CA PHE A 216 33.16 -17.86 -8.65
C PHE A 216 32.39 -18.84 -7.75
N GLY A 217 31.10 -18.95 -7.98
CA GLY A 217 30.25 -19.96 -7.36
C GLY A 217 30.36 -21.35 -8.00
N VAL A 218 31.32 -21.55 -8.88
CA VAL A 218 31.56 -22.80 -9.61
C VAL A 218 33.05 -23.18 -9.50
N GLY A 219 33.36 -24.45 -9.38
CA GLY A 219 34.74 -24.91 -9.22
C GLY A 219 34.84 -26.33 -8.65
N SER A 220 36.09 -26.76 -8.31
CA SER A 220 36.37 -28.11 -7.80
C SER A 220 36.08 -28.30 -6.31
N GLY A 221 35.98 -27.20 -5.54
CA GLY A 221 35.74 -27.23 -4.10
C GLY A 221 34.28 -26.96 -3.71
N GLN A 222 34.07 -26.52 -2.48
CA GLN A 222 32.75 -26.06 -2.03
C GLN A 222 32.48 -24.67 -2.63
N CYS A 223 31.75 -24.67 -3.71
CA CYS A 223 31.38 -23.48 -4.47
C CYS A 223 29.86 -23.37 -4.62
N GLY A 224 29.37 -22.16 -4.63
CA GLY A 224 27.96 -21.86 -4.86
C GLY A 224 27.64 -20.39 -4.63
N SER A 225 26.43 -20.03 -4.93
CA SER A 225 25.93 -18.67 -4.72
C SER A 225 24.53 -18.67 -4.13
N GLY A 226 24.17 -17.57 -3.48
CA GLY A 226 22.87 -17.49 -2.83
C GLY A 226 22.53 -16.13 -2.26
N VAL A 227 21.39 -16.12 -1.63
CA VAL A 227 20.88 -14.99 -0.85
C VAL A 227 20.42 -15.46 0.52
N LEU A 228 20.68 -14.65 1.53
CA LEU A 228 20.28 -14.90 2.92
C LEU A 228 19.56 -13.68 3.47
N GLN A 229 18.49 -13.92 4.21
CA GLN A 229 17.75 -12.95 5.01
C GLN A 229 17.56 -13.50 6.42
N LEU A 230 17.55 -12.63 7.44
CA LEU A 230 17.31 -13.03 8.83
C LEU A 230 15.84 -12.98 9.24
N VAL A 231 14.98 -12.58 8.30
CA VAL A 231 13.54 -12.46 8.53
C VAL A 231 12.74 -13.09 7.37
N ASN A 232 11.56 -13.53 7.69
CA ASN A 232 10.59 -13.92 6.67
C ASN A 232 9.96 -12.67 6.04
N SER A 233 10.10 -12.51 4.74
CA SER A 233 9.63 -11.34 3.98
C SER A 233 8.10 -11.14 4.00
N ASP A 234 7.34 -12.21 4.20
CA ASP A 234 5.88 -12.16 4.24
C ASP A 234 5.34 -11.85 5.63
N THR A 235 5.94 -12.43 6.67
CA THR A 235 5.43 -12.34 8.04
C THR A 235 6.21 -11.39 8.93
N GLY A 236 7.45 -11.02 8.56
CA GLY A 236 8.37 -10.26 9.39
C GLY A 236 8.90 -11.03 10.61
N ALA A 237 8.65 -12.33 10.69
CA ALA A 237 9.15 -13.16 11.80
C ALA A 237 10.67 -13.38 11.67
N PRO A 238 11.41 -13.38 12.80
CA PRO A 238 12.81 -13.80 12.79
C PRO A 238 12.93 -15.23 12.26
N GLN A 239 13.56 -15.38 11.11
CA GLN A 239 13.75 -16.67 10.46
C GLN A 239 14.82 -16.53 9.40
N ILE A 240 15.83 -17.40 9.39
CA ILE A 240 16.77 -17.46 8.27
C ILE A 240 16.03 -17.99 7.06
N THR A 241 15.93 -17.18 6.02
CA THR A 241 15.29 -17.49 4.75
C THR A 241 16.20 -17.10 3.60
N GLY A 242 15.95 -17.67 2.43
CA GLY A 242 16.72 -17.39 1.23
C GLY A 242 16.91 -18.63 0.38
N ARG A 243 17.96 -18.62 -0.46
CA ARG A 243 18.27 -19.71 -1.40
C ARG A 243 19.77 -19.89 -1.50
N TYR A 244 20.20 -21.11 -1.66
CA TYR A 244 21.56 -21.47 -2.01
C TYR A 244 21.57 -22.45 -3.17
N LEU A 245 22.40 -22.22 -4.15
CA LEU A 245 22.63 -23.11 -5.28
C LEU A 245 24.12 -23.49 -5.30
N SER A 246 24.38 -24.79 -5.15
CA SER A 246 25.72 -25.34 -5.31
C SER A 246 26.11 -25.28 -6.78
N GLN A 247 27.40 -25.03 -7.05
CA GLN A 247 27.96 -24.94 -8.40
C GLN A 247 27.18 -23.99 -9.33
N SER A 248 26.78 -22.84 -8.81
CA SER A 248 25.98 -21.85 -9.52
C SER A 248 26.53 -20.44 -9.36
N GLN A 249 26.26 -19.60 -10.33
CA GLN A 249 26.72 -18.23 -10.38
C GLN A 249 25.64 -17.29 -10.94
N GLY A 250 25.55 -16.10 -10.33
CA GLY A 250 24.76 -15.00 -10.86
C GLY A 250 23.26 -15.13 -10.63
N ARG A 251 22.49 -14.78 -11.66
CA ARG A 251 21.02 -14.64 -11.58
C ARG A 251 20.29 -15.93 -11.23
N ASP A 252 20.84 -17.09 -11.60
CA ASP A 252 20.25 -18.39 -11.33
C ASP A 252 20.02 -18.62 -9.82
N ALA A 253 20.89 -18.05 -8.98
CA ALA A 253 20.74 -18.07 -7.52
C ALA A 253 19.58 -17.18 -7.01
N LEU A 254 19.22 -16.16 -7.76
CA LEU A 254 18.17 -15.20 -7.39
C LEU A 254 16.79 -15.58 -7.91
N GLU A 255 16.68 -16.03 -9.17
CA GLU A 255 15.42 -16.13 -9.90
C GLU A 255 15.20 -17.48 -10.61
N GLY A 256 16.18 -18.39 -10.65
CA GLY A 256 16.11 -19.63 -11.44
C GLY A 256 15.13 -20.67 -10.89
N ASP A 257 14.63 -21.53 -11.78
CA ASP A 257 13.83 -22.72 -11.45
C ASP A 257 14.67 -23.92 -10.97
N ALA A 258 16.00 -23.76 -10.90
CA ALA A 258 16.91 -24.78 -10.40
C ALA A 258 16.59 -25.14 -8.94
N ALA A 259 16.71 -26.42 -8.60
CA ALA A 259 16.47 -26.93 -7.25
C ALA A 259 17.44 -26.27 -6.25
N ALA A 260 16.96 -25.23 -5.57
CA ALA A 260 17.73 -24.56 -4.54
C ALA A 260 17.79 -25.41 -3.28
N LEU A 261 18.96 -25.44 -2.66
CA LEU A 261 19.18 -26.08 -1.37
C LEU A 261 18.65 -25.17 -0.24
N TYR A 262 18.37 -25.79 0.91
CA TYR A 262 18.01 -25.04 2.11
C TYR A 262 19.23 -24.31 2.67
N LEU A 263 18.99 -23.20 3.36
CA LEU A 263 20.07 -22.52 4.08
C LEU A 263 20.37 -23.19 5.42
N THR A 264 19.33 -23.53 6.17
CA THR A 264 19.40 -24.24 7.46
C THR A 264 19.02 -25.71 7.30
N LYS A 265 19.45 -26.55 8.23
CA LYS A 265 19.08 -27.97 8.25
C LYS A 265 17.58 -28.18 8.09
N ASP A 266 17.21 -29.00 7.12
CA ASP A 266 15.81 -29.30 6.79
C ASP A 266 15.68 -30.82 6.49
N PRO A 267 14.71 -31.53 7.10
CA PRO A 267 14.52 -32.95 6.83
C PRO A 267 14.19 -33.30 5.38
N ARG A 268 13.82 -32.31 4.57
CA ARG A 268 13.39 -32.47 3.18
C ARG A 268 14.54 -32.47 2.17
N GLY A 269 15.74 -32.04 2.56
CA GLY A 269 16.88 -32.01 1.64
C GLY A 269 18.14 -31.41 2.25
N GLU A 270 19.19 -31.38 1.44
CA GLU A 270 20.50 -30.83 1.83
C GLU A 270 20.44 -29.31 2.09
N SER A 271 21.31 -28.85 2.96
CA SER A 271 21.38 -27.44 3.37
C SER A 271 22.81 -26.89 3.30
N LEU A 272 22.91 -25.56 3.13
CA LEU A 272 24.20 -24.87 3.22
C LEU A 272 24.87 -25.08 4.59
N GLU A 273 24.09 -25.09 5.68
CA GLU A 273 24.57 -25.33 7.04
C GLU A 273 25.28 -26.68 7.20
N GLU A 274 24.87 -27.70 6.43
CA GLU A 274 25.49 -29.02 6.44
C GLU A 274 26.66 -29.13 5.47
N LEU A 275 26.53 -28.52 4.28
CA LEU A 275 27.56 -28.61 3.22
C LEU A 275 28.78 -27.73 3.51
N ALA A 276 28.55 -26.51 4.06
CA ALA A 276 29.63 -25.53 4.34
C ALA A 276 29.37 -24.83 5.69
N PRO A 277 29.51 -25.56 6.84
CA PRO A 277 29.14 -25.03 8.15
C PRO A 277 29.91 -23.80 8.59
N GLU A 278 31.22 -23.73 8.25
CA GLU A 278 32.06 -22.57 8.58
C GLU A 278 31.61 -21.31 7.81
N ALA A 279 31.42 -21.44 6.48
CA ALA A 279 30.93 -20.33 5.66
C ALA A 279 29.48 -19.90 6.03
N PHE A 280 28.66 -20.85 6.42
CA PHE A 280 27.29 -20.53 6.90
C PHE A 280 27.31 -19.76 8.22
N ALA A 281 28.15 -20.16 9.17
CA ALA A 281 28.32 -19.46 10.45
C ALA A 281 28.84 -18.03 10.23
N GLU A 282 29.87 -17.87 9.40
CA GLU A 282 30.45 -16.57 9.04
C GLU A 282 29.41 -15.68 8.34
N LEU A 283 28.66 -16.22 7.37
CA LEU A 283 27.58 -15.51 6.67
C LEU A 283 26.48 -15.01 7.62
N THR A 284 26.07 -15.85 8.56
CA THR A 284 25.05 -15.50 9.55
C THR A 284 25.53 -14.40 10.50
N GLU A 285 26.79 -14.46 10.94
CA GLU A 285 27.41 -13.42 11.77
C GLU A 285 27.48 -12.08 11.01
N HIS A 286 27.92 -12.11 9.75
CA HIS A 286 27.98 -10.93 8.90
C HIS A 286 26.60 -10.34 8.64
N ALA A 287 25.58 -11.15 8.37
CA ALA A 287 24.21 -10.68 8.20
C ALA A 287 23.69 -10.00 9.49
N ALA A 288 23.96 -10.58 10.66
CA ALA A 288 23.59 -9.97 11.95
C ALA A 288 24.36 -8.66 12.23
N LEU A 289 25.63 -8.57 11.83
CA LEU A 289 26.42 -7.34 11.90
C LEU A 289 25.84 -6.27 10.97
N MET A 290 25.51 -6.63 9.72
CA MET A 290 24.87 -5.74 8.76
C MET A 290 23.55 -5.19 9.31
N ARG A 291 22.68 -6.05 9.83
CA ARG A 291 21.41 -5.66 10.45
C ARG A 291 21.61 -4.56 11.50
N ARG A 292 22.55 -4.76 12.42
CA ARG A 292 22.82 -3.79 13.50
C ARG A 292 23.44 -2.49 12.99
N LYS A 293 24.40 -2.56 12.06
CA LYS A 293 25.18 -1.39 11.62
C LYS A 293 24.52 -0.61 10.50
N LEU A 294 23.81 -1.27 9.62
CA LEU A 294 22.99 -0.62 8.59
C LEU A 294 21.62 -0.21 9.12
N ARG A 295 21.25 -0.72 10.31
CA ARG A 295 20.01 -0.40 11.03
C ARG A 295 18.76 -0.79 10.23
N GLU A 296 18.83 -1.92 9.50
CA GLU A 296 17.78 -2.42 8.64
C GLU A 296 17.89 -3.94 8.46
N GLU A 297 16.77 -4.59 8.14
CA GLU A 297 16.81 -5.99 7.70
C GLU A 297 17.29 -6.07 6.26
N MET A 298 18.37 -6.84 6.08
CA MET A 298 19.08 -6.91 4.81
C MET A 298 18.95 -8.29 4.18
N GLN A 299 18.78 -8.30 2.87
CA GLN A 299 19.06 -9.46 2.04
C GLN A 299 20.52 -9.40 1.63
N VAL A 300 21.29 -10.41 2.00
CA VAL A 300 22.72 -10.53 1.70
C VAL A 300 22.88 -11.40 0.48
N GLU A 301 23.47 -10.86 -0.59
CA GLU A 301 23.92 -11.62 -1.76
C GLU A 301 25.33 -12.12 -1.50
N PHE A 302 25.57 -13.42 -1.65
CA PHE A 302 26.86 -14.03 -1.34
C PHE A 302 27.29 -15.09 -2.35
N VAL A 303 28.57 -15.31 -2.40
CA VAL A 303 29.22 -16.42 -3.13
C VAL A 303 30.18 -17.14 -2.19
N ILE A 304 30.18 -18.44 -2.28
CA ILE A 304 31.22 -19.27 -1.67
C ILE A 304 32.10 -19.78 -2.82
N GLU A 305 33.38 -19.46 -2.76
CA GLU A 305 34.41 -19.87 -3.71
C GLU A 305 35.46 -20.68 -2.98
N ASP A 306 35.55 -21.96 -3.29
CA ASP A 306 36.48 -22.91 -2.64
C ASP A 306 36.44 -22.82 -1.10
N GLY A 307 35.24 -22.80 -0.54
CA GLY A 307 34.96 -22.69 0.89
C GLY A 307 35.10 -21.28 1.49
N ARG A 308 35.54 -20.28 0.72
CA ARG A 308 35.67 -18.88 1.17
C ARG A 308 34.41 -18.08 0.87
N LEU A 309 33.95 -17.35 1.87
CA LEU A 309 32.77 -16.48 1.72
C LEU A 309 33.14 -15.13 1.08
N HIS A 310 32.31 -14.68 0.15
CA HIS A 310 32.34 -13.34 -0.44
C HIS A 310 30.94 -12.72 -0.36
N ILE A 311 30.85 -11.48 0.14
CA ILE A 311 29.60 -10.70 0.18
C ILE A 311 29.56 -9.80 -1.05
N LEU A 312 28.62 -10.07 -1.94
CA LEU A 312 28.50 -9.34 -3.21
C LEU A 312 27.65 -8.08 -3.10
N ASP A 313 26.65 -8.07 -2.25
CA ASP A 313 25.75 -6.94 -2.02
C ASP A 313 24.93 -7.13 -0.75
N GLY A 314 24.32 -6.03 -0.30
CA GLY A 314 23.30 -6.01 0.74
C GLY A 314 22.18 -5.08 0.32
N VAL A 315 21.00 -5.62 0.08
CA VAL A 315 19.82 -4.83 -0.26
C VAL A 315 18.80 -4.93 0.88
N ARG A 316 17.97 -3.92 1.01
CA ARG A 316 16.84 -3.96 1.95
C ARG A 316 15.91 -5.12 1.60
N VAL A 317 15.50 -5.91 2.60
CA VAL A 317 14.54 -7.01 2.38
C VAL A 317 13.25 -6.48 1.78
N ALA A 318 12.85 -7.03 0.62
CA ALA A 318 11.52 -6.83 0.09
C ALA A 318 10.50 -7.44 1.06
N ARG A 319 9.46 -6.68 1.42
CA ARG A 319 8.59 -7.06 2.54
C ARG A 319 7.13 -6.73 2.28
N SER A 320 6.24 -7.61 2.74
CA SER A 320 4.82 -7.34 2.77
C SER A 320 4.49 -6.21 3.76
N SER A 321 3.31 -5.65 3.68
CA SER A 321 2.82 -4.62 4.61
C SER A 321 2.85 -5.11 6.07
N ARG A 322 2.51 -6.37 6.31
CA ARG A 322 2.59 -7.00 7.64
C ARG A 322 4.03 -7.11 8.13
N ALA A 323 4.93 -7.59 7.27
CA ALA A 323 6.34 -7.69 7.59
C ALA A 323 6.97 -6.32 7.86
N ALA A 324 6.57 -5.26 7.12
CA ALA A 324 7.06 -3.90 7.32
C ALA A 324 6.79 -3.38 8.74
N VAL A 325 5.58 -3.57 9.25
CA VAL A 325 5.21 -3.19 10.63
C VAL A 325 6.02 -4.01 11.64
N ARG A 326 6.04 -5.34 11.49
CA ARG A 326 6.72 -6.23 12.43
C ARG A 326 8.22 -6.00 12.49
N ILE A 327 8.87 -5.82 11.35
CA ILE A 327 10.30 -5.51 11.24
C ILE A 327 10.60 -4.17 11.93
N SER A 328 9.81 -3.13 11.68
CA SER A 328 10.02 -1.82 12.30
C SER A 328 9.92 -1.88 13.82
N VAL A 329 8.93 -2.60 14.34
CA VAL A 329 8.76 -2.81 15.79
C VAL A 329 9.92 -3.65 16.35
N ALA A 330 10.30 -4.74 15.69
CA ALA A 330 11.40 -5.60 16.15
C ALA A 330 12.76 -4.85 16.19
N LEU A 331 13.04 -4.01 15.19
CA LEU A 331 14.26 -3.19 15.19
C LEU A 331 14.27 -2.17 16.35
N ALA A 332 13.11 -1.64 16.73
CA ALA A 332 13.01 -0.74 17.88
C ALA A 332 13.14 -1.49 19.22
N ASP A 333 12.55 -2.67 19.33
CA ASP A 333 12.68 -3.54 20.52
C ASP A 333 14.14 -3.96 20.76
N ASP A 334 14.86 -4.28 19.67
CA ASP A 334 16.29 -4.60 19.71
C ASP A 334 17.18 -3.36 19.90
N LYS A 335 16.59 -2.16 20.07
CA LYS A 335 17.30 -0.88 20.25
C LYS A 335 18.25 -0.53 19.09
N ILE A 336 17.96 -1.02 17.90
CA ILE A 336 18.70 -0.71 16.67
C ILE A 336 18.23 0.63 16.10
N ILE A 337 16.95 0.93 16.24
CA ILE A 337 16.32 2.22 15.87
C ILE A 337 15.50 2.76 17.04
N THR A 338 15.08 4.02 16.98
CA THR A 338 14.14 4.58 17.95
C THR A 338 12.69 4.24 17.60
N ARG A 339 11.74 4.46 18.51
CA ARG A 339 10.30 4.27 18.24
C ARG A 339 9.79 5.23 17.17
N GLU A 340 10.27 6.47 17.20
CA GLU A 340 9.95 7.49 16.21
C GLU A 340 10.46 7.11 14.82
N GLU A 341 11.68 6.57 14.73
CA GLU A 341 12.21 6.04 13.46
C GLU A 341 11.39 4.85 12.98
N ALA A 342 10.93 3.98 13.86
CA ALA A 342 10.07 2.85 13.49
C ALA A 342 8.75 3.33 12.90
N LEU A 343 8.12 4.35 13.51
CA LEU A 343 6.91 4.99 13.00
C LEU A 343 7.12 5.58 11.59
N MET A 344 8.22 6.32 11.40
CA MET A 344 8.53 6.98 10.13
C MET A 344 8.87 6.01 8.99
N ARG A 345 9.23 4.75 9.31
CA ARG A 345 9.51 3.70 8.31
C ARG A 345 8.27 3.01 7.76
N VAL A 346 7.14 3.12 8.44
CA VAL A 346 5.88 2.53 8.02
C VAL A 346 5.02 3.57 7.32
N GLN A 347 4.76 3.35 6.04
CA GLN A 347 3.93 4.27 5.27
C GLN A 347 2.45 4.14 5.68
N PRO A 348 1.66 5.23 5.71
CA PRO A 348 0.22 5.17 6.04
C PRO A 348 -0.57 4.19 5.17
N ARG A 349 -0.23 4.07 3.88
CA ARG A 349 -0.85 3.10 2.97
C ARG A 349 -0.69 1.67 3.45
N THR A 350 0.48 1.32 3.98
CA THR A 350 0.76 0.00 4.56
C THR A 350 -0.21 -0.33 5.70
N LEU A 351 -0.51 0.65 6.56
CA LEU A 351 -1.46 0.46 7.66
C LEU A 351 -2.88 0.25 7.15
N THR A 352 -3.31 1.02 6.14
CA THR A 352 -4.63 0.85 5.52
C THR A 352 -4.80 -0.57 4.93
N GLU A 353 -3.77 -1.11 4.30
CA GLU A 353 -3.80 -2.48 3.77
C GLU A 353 -3.97 -3.54 4.87
N LEU A 354 -3.44 -3.30 6.07
CA LEU A 354 -3.55 -4.22 7.21
C LEU A 354 -4.92 -4.19 7.91
N LEU A 355 -5.65 -3.09 7.80
CA LEU A 355 -6.98 -2.94 8.40
C LEU A 355 -8.07 -3.74 7.68
N HIS A 356 -7.83 -4.12 6.44
CA HIS A 356 -8.83 -4.75 5.57
C HIS A 356 -8.34 -6.08 5.02
N ARG A 357 -9.29 -6.99 4.76
CA ARG A 357 -9.05 -8.21 4.01
C ARG A 357 -8.57 -7.87 2.60
N GLN A 358 -7.52 -8.54 2.11
CA GLN A 358 -6.86 -8.25 0.83
C GLN A 358 -6.74 -9.49 -0.04
N VAL A 359 -6.68 -9.32 -1.36
CA VAL A 359 -6.31 -10.40 -2.28
C VAL A 359 -4.83 -10.76 -2.07
N ASP A 360 -4.51 -12.04 -1.91
CA ASP A 360 -3.11 -12.49 -1.76
C ASP A 360 -2.31 -12.08 -3.02
N PRO A 361 -1.20 -11.35 -2.88
CA PRO A 361 -0.38 -10.93 -4.01
C PRO A 361 0.13 -12.08 -4.91
N ARG A 362 0.24 -13.29 -4.35
CA ARG A 362 0.68 -14.47 -5.08
C ARG A 362 -0.41 -15.12 -5.94
N THR A 363 -1.66 -14.69 -5.76
CA THR A 363 -2.79 -15.20 -6.55
C THR A 363 -2.70 -14.69 -7.97
N LYS A 364 -2.83 -15.60 -8.95
CA LYS A 364 -2.95 -15.20 -10.35
C LYS A 364 -4.24 -14.40 -10.52
N ARG A 365 -4.11 -13.14 -10.96
CA ARG A 365 -5.23 -12.21 -11.10
C ARG A 365 -5.85 -12.31 -12.50
N ASP A 366 -7.02 -12.87 -12.61
CA ASP A 366 -7.84 -12.81 -13.83
C ASP A 366 -8.74 -11.57 -13.79
N VAL A 367 -8.20 -10.44 -14.23
CA VAL A 367 -8.86 -9.12 -14.16
C VAL A 367 -9.87 -8.99 -15.28
N ILE A 368 -11.16 -8.93 -14.94
CA ILE A 368 -12.30 -8.78 -15.86
C ILE A 368 -12.81 -7.35 -15.99
N GLY A 369 -12.43 -6.48 -15.06
CA GLY A 369 -12.81 -5.06 -15.06
C GLY A 369 -11.96 -4.22 -14.13
N ARG A 370 -12.01 -2.88 -14.34
CA ARG A 370 -11.34 -1.90 -13.50
C ARG A 370 -12.26 -0.70 -13.28
N GLY A 371 -12.18 -0.13 -12.09
CA GLY A 371 -12.87 1.09 -11.71
C GLY A 371 -12.04 1.88 -10.68
N ILE A 372 -12.69 2.82 -10.03
CA ILE A 372 -12.06 3.63 -8.97
C ILE A 372 -12.09 2.83 -7.67
N ALA A 373 -10.94 2.72 -7.00
CA ALA A 373 -10.79 2.19 -5.65
C ALA A 373 -11.49 3.13 -4.66
N ALA A 374 -12.74 2.84 -4.33
CA ALA A 374 -13.60 3.75 -3.57
C ALA A 374 -13.64 3.45 -2.07
N SER A 375 -13.56 2.18 -1.69
CA SER A 375 -13.42 1.73 -0.30
C SER A 375 -12.49 0.52 -0.24
N PRO A 376 -11.48 0.52 0.65
CA PRO A 376 -10.46 -0.51 0.68
C PRO A 376 -10.99 -1.88 1.13
N GLY A 377 -10.18 -2.92 0.87
CA GLY A 377 -10.52 -4.29 1.16
C GLY A 377 -10.85 -5.09 -0.11
N ALA A 378 -10.99 -6.41 0.06
CA ALA A 378 -11.40 -7.30 -1.01
C ALA A 378 -12.40 -8.35 -0.50
N ALA A 379 -13.35 -8.71 -1.35
CA ALA A 379 -14.30 -9.76 -1.06
C ALA A 379 -14.68 -10.54 -2.31
N THR A 380 -14.91 -11.84 -2.11
CA THR A 380 -15.46 -12.75 -3.10
C THR A 380 -16.91 -13.03 -2.78
N GLY A 381 -17.75 -13.12 -3.79
CA GLY A 381 -19.16 -13.46 -3.60
C GLY A 381 -19.90 -13.64 -4.92
N LYS A 382 -21.13 -14.12 -4.79
CA LYS A 382 -22.07 -14.32 -5.91
C LYS A 382 -22.66 -12.98 -6.36
N ILE A 383 -22.78 -12.80 -7.67
CA ILE A 383 -23.38 -11.61 -8.27
C ILE A 383 -24.87 -11.52 -7.90
N VAL A 384 -25.29 -10.36 -7.39
CA VAL A 384 -26.68 -9.97 -7.17
C VAL A 384 -26.91 -8.54 -7.67
N PHE A 385 -28.12 -8.25 -8.15
CA PHE A 385 -28.44 -6.96 -8.79
C PHE A 385 -29.43 -6.10 -7.99
N THR A 386 -30.01 -6.64 -6.93
CA THR A 386 -31.00 -5.91 -6.10
C THR A 386 -30.66 -6.00 -4.62
N ALA A 387 -31.06 -4.98 -3.85
CA ALA A 387 -30.92 -4.97 -2.41
C ALA A 387 -31.63 -6.16 -1.74
N THR A 388 -32.77 -6.56 -2.26
CA THR A 388 -33.56 -7.70 -1.77
C THR A 388 -32.82 -9.03 -1.98
N GLU A 389 -32.19 -9.23 -3.14
CA GLU A 389 -31.36 -10.41 -3.40
C GLU A 389 -30.16 -10.46 -2.48
N ALA A 390 -29.52 -9.30 -2.21
CA ALA A 390 -28.39 -9.23 -1.28
C ALA A 390 -28.81 -9.64 0.14
N GLN A 391 -29.94 -9.13 0.63
CA GLN A 391 -30.51 -9.52 1.93
C GLN A 391 -30.87 -11.01 1.99
N ALA A 392 -31.47 -11.54 0.92
CA ALA A 392 -31.79 -12.95 0.83
C ALA A 392 -30.54 -13.85 0.82
N SER A 393 -29.46 -13.43 0.15
CA SER A 393 -28.17 -14.14 0.17
C SER A 393 -27.55 -14.14 1.56
N ALA A 394 -27.53 -12.98 2.22
CA ALA A 394 -27.03 -12.86 3.59
C ALA A 394 -27.82 -13.72 4.58
N ALA A 395 -29.16 -13.77 4.44
CA ALA A 395 -30.01 -14.63 5.27
C ALA A 395 -29.70 -16.13 5.11
N ARG A 396 -29.17 -16.55 3.94
CA ARG A 396 -28.69 -17.91 3.70
C ARG A 396 -27.23 -18.14 4.10
N GLY A 397 -26.53 -17.10 4.58
CA GLY A 397 -25.10 -17.15 4.91
C GLY A 397 -24.20 -17.18 3.67
N GLU A 398 -24.70 -16.76 2.50
CA GLU A 398 -23.98 -16.70 1.24
C GLU A 398 -23.41 -15.29 1.02
N ALA A 399 -22.08 -15.20 0.79
CA ALA A 399 -21.44 -13.94 0.42
C ALA A 399 -21.91 -13.52 -0.99
N CYS A 400 -22.29 -12.25 -1.14
CA CYS A 400 -22.73 -11.71 -2.42
C CYS A 400 -22.07 -10.37 -2.74
N ILE A 401 -21.95 -10.06 -4.01
CA ILE A 401 -21.49 -8.79 -4.55
C ILE A 401 -22.69 -8.05 -5.13
N LEU A 402 -23.03 -6.91 -4.54
CA LEU A 402 -24.12 -6.08 -5.03
C LEU A 402 -23.65 -5.25 -6.22
N ILE A 403 -24.31 -5.45 -7.38
CA ILE A 403 -24.00 -4.76 -8.63
C ILE A 403 -25.10 -3.77 -8.97
N ARG A 404 -24.72 -2.51 -9.15
CA ARG A 404 -25.65 -1.44 -9.54
C ARG A 404 -25.04 -0.59 -10.64
N ARG A 405 -25.88 0.12 -11.43
CA ARG A 405 -25.34 1.19 -12.29
C ARG A 405 -24.83 2.34 -11.45
N GLU A 406 -25.62 2.73 -10.48
CA GLU A 406 -25.36 3.70 -9.44
C GLU A 406 -26.21 3.33 -8.24
N THR A 407 -25.70 3.50 -7.02
CA THR A 407 -26.49 3.20 -5.81
C THR A 407 -27.37 4.37 -5.43
N SER A 408 -28.54 4.05 -4.90
CA SER A 408 -29.51 4.99 -4.31
C SER A 408 -29.62 4.76 -2.78
N PRO A 409 -30.26 5.68 -2.04
CA PRO A 409 -30.51 5.48 -0.61
C PRO A 409 -31.28 4.19 -0.28
N GLU A 410 -32.11 3.70 -1.19
CA GLU A 410 -32.86 2.45 -1.04
C GLU A 410 -31.95 1.20 -1.07
N ASP A 411 -30.76 1.32 -1.68
CA ASP A 411 -29.78 0.23 -1.75
C ASP A 411 -28.98 0.04 -0.45
N ILE A 412 -29.07 0.94 0.53
CA ILE A 412 -28.30 0.91 1.80
C ILE A 412 -28.45 -0.44 2.51
N ARG A 413 -29.68 -0.97 2.60
CA ARG A 413 -29.94 -2.28 3.22
C ARG A 413 -29.25 -3.42 2.49
N GLY A 414 -29.22 -3.34 1.16
CA GLY A 414 -28.49 -4.30 0.31
C GLY A 414 -26.98 -4.17 0.47
N MET A 415 -26.46 -2.94 0.60
CA MET A 415 -25.03 -2.71 0.85
C MET A 415 -24.60 -3.29 2.20
N HIS A 416 -25.37 -3.13 3.26
CA HIS A 416 -25.09 -3.75 4.57
C HIS A 416 -25.09 -5.28 4.53
N ALA A 417 -25.85 -5.87 3.63
CA ALA A 417 -25.98 -7.32 3.48
C ALA A 417 -24.91 -7.91 2.53
N ALA A 418 -24.33 -7.09 1.65
CA ALA A 418 -23.36 -7.52 0.66
C ALA A 418 -21.94 -7.62 1.24
N ALA A 419 -21.11 -8.47 0.65
CA ALA A 419 -19.69 -8.58 0.95
C ALA A 419 -18.83 -7.51 0.24
N ALA A 420 -19.29 -6.99 -0.90
CA ALA A 420 -18.72 -5.85 -1.61
C ALA A 420 -19.74 -5.22 -2.56
N VAL A 421 -19.43 -4.03 -3.07
CA VAL A 421 -20.24 -3.29 -4.05
C VAL A 421 -19.42 -2.96 -5.29
N LEU A 422 -20.07 -3.12 -6.45
CA LEU A 422 -19.53 -2.75 -7.75
C LEU A 422 -20.53 -1.85 -8.48
N THR A 423 -20.10 -0.66 -8.94
CA THR A 423 -20.95 0.21 -9.75
C THR A 423 -20.36 0.54 -11.11
N GLU A 424 -21.23 0.66 -12.13
CA GLU A 424 -20.86 1.06 -13.49
C GLU A 424 -20.47 2.54 -13.55
N ARG A 425 -21.15 3.37 -12.75
CA ARG A 425 -20.98 4.82 -12.68
C ARG A 425 -20.67 5.26 -11.25
N GLY A 426 -20.19 6.49 -11.12
CA GLY A 426 -19.86 7.10 -9.85
C GLY A 426 -18.39 7.38 -9.68
N GLY A 427 -18.10 8.33 -8.82
CA GLY A 427 -16.74 8.74 -8.43
C GLY A 427 -16.49 8.47 -6.95
N ILE A 428 -15.35 8.96 -6.45
CA ILE A 428 -14.92 8.80 -5.05
C ILE A 428 -15.88 9.45 -4.04
N THR A 429 -16.74 10.36 -4.50
CA THR A 429 -17.77 11.06 -3.70
C THR A 429 -19.17 10.52 -3.94
N SER A 430 -19.32 9.47 -4.76
CA SER A 430 -20.64 8.86 -5.01
C SER A 430 -21.23 8.22 -3.75
N HIS A 431 -22.52 8.02 -3.73
CA HIS A 431 -23.25 7.40 -2.62
C HIS A 431 -22.64 6.03 -2.24
N ALA A 432 -22.37 5.15 -3.24
CA ALA A 432 -21.70 3.87 -3.00
C ALA A 432 -20.33 4.03 -2.31
N ALA A 433 -19.54 5.00 -2.75
CA ALA A 433 -18.21 5.24 -2.20
C ALA A 433 -18.26 5.76 -0.76
N VAL A 434 -19.18 6.69 -0.47
CA VAL A 434 -19.32 7.28 0.88
C VAL A 434 -19.84 6.24 1.88
N ILE A 435 -20.92 5.55 1.55
CA ILE A 435 -21.50 4.52 2.41
C ILE A 435 -20.54 3.33 2.54
N GLY A 436 -19.93 2.87 1.44
CA GLY A 436 -18.95 1.78 1.48
C GLY A 436 -17.82 2.04 2.48
N ARG A 437 -17.23 3.24 2.46
CA ARG A 437 -16.23 3.65 3.46
C ARG A 437 -16.79 3.71 4.88
N GLY A 438 -18.00 4.24 5.05
CA GLY A 438 -18.64 4.35 6.35
C GLY A 438 -18.88 3.02 7.05
N ILE A 439 -19.19 1.97 6.30
CA ILE A 439 -19.47 0.63 6.84
C ILE A 439 -18.29 -0.35 6.66
N GLY A 440 -17.15 0.10 6.10
CA GLY A 440 -15.99 -0.76 5.87
C GLY A 440 -16.20 -1.80 4.76
N LEU A 441 -17.10 -1.54 3.82
CA LEU A 441 -17.46 -2.45 2.73
C LEU A 441 -16.56 -2.21 1.51
N PRO A 442 -15.83 -3.22 1.01
CA PRO A 442 -15.03 -3.10 -0.22
C PRO A 442 -15.87 -2.58 -1.38
N CYS A 443 -15.39 -1.53 -2.06
CA CYS A 443 -16.19 -0.88 -3.09
C CYS A 443 -15.33 -0.44 -4.29
N VAL A 444 -15.76 -0.84 -5.49
CA VAL A 444 -15.23 -0.37 -6.78
C VAL A 444 -16.36 0.38 -7.50
N VAL A 445 -16.11 1.65 -7.82
CA VAL A 445 -17.09 2.49 -8.51
C VAL A 445 -16.58 2.93 -9.88
N GLY A 446 -17.51 3.30 -10.78
CA GLY A 446 -17.15 3.80 -12.10
C GLY A 446 -16.45 2.78 -12.99
N ALA A 447 -16.83 1.52 -12.93
CA ALA A 447 -16.28 0.46 -13.79
C ALA A 447 -16.79 0.58 -15.24
N SER A 448 -16.48 1.72 -15.88
CA SER A 448 -16.99 2.11 -17.21
C SER A 448 -16.47 1.23 -18.35
N ASN A 449 -15.43 0.42 -18.14
CA ASN A 449 -14.94 -0.56 -19.09
C ASN A 449 -15.72 -1.89 -19.05
N MET A 450 -16.71 -2.01 -18.16
CA MET A 450 -17.66 -3.10 -18.09
C MET A 450 -19.05 -2.59 -18.49
N ARG A 451 -19.96 -3.49 -18.93
CA ARG A 451 -21.36 -3.16 -19.26
C ARG A 451 -22.31 -3.92 -18.37
N PHE A 452 -23.24 -3.22 -17.73
CA PHE A 452 -24.20 -3.80 -16.80
C PHE A 452 -25.61 -3.85 -17.41
N ASN A 453 -26.14 -5.06 -17.57
CA ASN A 453 -27.50 -5.28 -18.00
C ASN A 453 -28.36 -5.78 -16.82
N LEU A 454 -28.85 -4.84 -16.02
CA LEU A 454 -29.64 -5.15 -14.81
C LEU A 454 -30.94 -5.91 -15.12
N ARG A 455 -31.54 -5.70 -16.30
CA ARG A 455 -32.78 -6.40 -16.69
C ARG A 455 -32.55 -7.89 -16.98
N LYS A 456 -31.38 -8.22 -17.52
CA LYS A 456 -31.00 -9.63 -17.83
C LYS A 456 -30.22 -10.27 -16.67
N GLY A 457 -29.91 -9.52 -15.62
CA GLY A 457 -29.07 -10.00 -14.53
C GLY A 457 -27.67 -10.41 -15.01
N GLN A 458 -27.03 -9.56 -15.84
CA GLN A 458 -25.74 -9.89 -16.46
C GLN A 458 -24.79 -8.68 -16.46
N ILE A 459 -23.50 -8.97 -16.33
CA ILE A 459 -22.40 -8.04 -16.60
C ILE A 459 -21.53 -8.58 -17.74
N THR A 460 -21.08 -7.70 -18.61
CA THR A 460 -20.09 -8.04 -19.65
C THR A 460 -18.77 -7.40 -19.27
N ALA A 461 -17.73 -8.21 -19.14
CA ALA A 461 -16.37 -7.83 -18.80
C ALA A 461 -15.69 -7.04 -19.93
N SER A 462 -14.56 -6.42 -19.64
CA SER A 462 -13.77 -5.66 -20.62
C SER A 462 -13.21 -6.53 -21.75
N ASP A 463 -13.04 -7.81 -21.53
CA ASP A 463 -12.59 -8.82 -22.48
C ASP A 463 -13.72 -9.52 -23.26
N GLY A 464 -14.99 -9.10 -23.03
CA GLY A 464 -16.18 -9.65 -23.68
C GLY A 464 -16.82 -10.85 -22.99
N ARG A 465 -16.21 -11.41 -21.93
CA ARG A 465 -16.84 -12.47 -21.13
C ARG A 465 -18.09 -11.95 -20.42
N THR A 466 -19.09 -12.81 -20.25
CA THR A 466 -20.35 -12.43 -19.59
C THR A 466 -20.52 -13.27 -18.31
N PHE A 467 -20.92 -12.59 -17.23
CA PHE A 467 -21.21 -13.18 -15.94
C PHE A 467 -22.67 -12.86 -15.57
N SER A 468 -23.36 -13.82 -14.99
CA SER A 468 -24.79 -13.74 -14.65
C SER A 468 -25.02 -13.75 -13.14
N THR A 469 -26.24 -13.45 -12.72
CA THR A 469 -26.67 -13.62 -11.32
C THR A 469 -26.25 -14.99 -10.80
N GLY A 470 -25.59 -15.01 -9.65
CA GLY A 470 -25.10 -16.26 -9.01
C GLY A 470 -23.70 -16.69 -9.40
N ASP A 471 -23.12 -16.15 -10.48
CA ASP A 471 -21.72 -16.36 -10.79
C ASP A 471 -20.83 -15.69 -9.73
N GLU A 472 -19.67 -16.29 -9.47
CA GLU A 472 -18.76 -15.82 -8.44
C GLU A 472 -17.71 -14.87 -9.03
N ILE A 473 -17.53 -13.72 -8.38
CA ILE A 473 -16.48 -12.75 -8.71
C ILE A 473 -15.82 -12.24 -7.44
N THR A 474 -14.63 -11.66 -7.60
CA THR A 474 -13.92 -10.96 -6.53
C THR A 474 -13.83 -9.46 -6.83
N VAL A 475 -14.20 -8.63 -5.88
CA VAL A 475 -14.02 -7.16 -5.93
C VAL A 475 -12.84 -6.78 -5.02
N ASP A 476 -11.81 -6.19 -5.62
CA ASP A 476 -10.63 -5.64 -4.93
C ASP A 476 -10.77 -4.10 -4.86
N GLY A 477 -11.41 -3.63 -3.79
CA GLY A 477 -11.63 -2.21 -3.53
C GLY A 477 -10.36 -1.43 -3.20
N SER A 478 -9.27 -2.11 -2.83
CA SER A 478 -7.96 -1.48 -2.59
C SER A 478 -7.24 -1.09 -3.88
N ASN A 479 -7.41 -1.91 -4.93
CA ASN A 479 -6.74 -1.73 -6.23
C ASN A 479 -7.69 -1.32 -7.36
N GLY A 480 -9.00 -1.21 -7.08
CA GLY A 480 -10.00 -0.88 -8.08
C GLY A 480 -10.17 -1.96 -9.16
N GLN A 481 -9.96 -3.23 -8.80
CA GLN A 481 -10.02 -4.36 -9.75
C GLN A 481 -11.24 -5.25 -9.49
N VAL A 482 -11.75 -5.83 -10.57
CA VAL A 482 -12.75 -6.91 -10.52
C VAL A 482 -12.12 -8.14 -11.14
N LEU A 483 -12.13 -9.26 -10.42
CA LEU A 483 -11.50 -10.53 -10.82
C LEU A 483 -12.58 -11.59 -11.08
N ALA A 484 -12.34 -12.46 -12.04
CA ALA A 484 -13.19 -13.63 -12.27
C ALA A 484 -13.01 -14.67 -11.15
N GLY A 485 -14.12 -15.21 -10.65
CA GLY A 485 -14.12 -16.28 -9.64
C GLY A 485 -13.61 -15.84 -8.26
N ALA A 486 -13.32 -16.84 -7.44
CA ALA A 486 -12.79 -16.68 -6.09
C ALA A 486 -11.28 -16.45 -6.12
N ALA A 487 -10.81 -15.37 -5.50
CA ALA A 487 -9.39 -15.12 -5.25
C ALA A 487 -9.00 -15.56 -3.83
N GLN A 488 -7.76 -16.03 -3.65
CA GLN A 488 -7.24 -16.26 -2.31
C GLN A 488 -7.12 -14.95 -1.56
N MET A 489 -7.57 -14.94 -0.31
CA MET A 489 -7.59 -13.75 0.55
C MET A 489 -6.60 -13.87 1.69
N ARG A 490 -6.04 -12.73 2.08
CA ARG A 490 -5.36 -12.54 3.37
C ARG A 490 -6.28 -11.79 4.33
N GLU A 491 -6.43 -12.32 5.54
CA GLU A 491 -7.22 -11.66 6.59
C GLU A 491 -6.53 -10.39 7.09
N ALA A 492 -7.32 -9.46 7.63
CA ALA A 492 -6.82 -8.28 8.33
C ALA A 492 -5.84 -8.66 9.46
N ALA A 493 -4.73 -7.95 9.56
CA ALA A 493 -3.64 -8.28 10.48
C ALA A 493 -3.53 -7.26 11.62
N LEU A 494 -4.56 -7.15 12.44
CA LEU A 494 -4.57 -6.35 13.68
C LEU A 494 -3.96 -7.16 14.84
N ASP A 495 -2.68 -7.52 14.69
CA ASP A 495 -1.96 -8.26 15.72
C ASP A 495 -1.35 -7.33 16.80
N ASP A 496 -0.78 -7.91 17.85
CA ASP A 496 -0.16 -7.16 18.94
C ASP A 496 0.92 -6.20 18.46
N THR A 497 1.61 -6.54 17.38
CA THR A 497 2.67 -5.70 16.79
C THR A 497 2.08 -4.43 16.16
N PHE A 498 0.96 -4.57 15.46
CA PHE A 498 0.22 -3.43 14.93
C PHE A 498 -0.27 -2.53 16.06
N ASN A 499 -0.91 -3.11 17.09
CA ASN A 499 -1.41 -2.34 18.23
C ASN A 499 -0.30 -1.60 18.98
N ARG A 500 0.89 -2.21 19.14
CA ARG A 500 2.06 -1.55 19.72
C ARG A 500 2.54 -0.36 18.89
N LEU A 501 2.62 -0.51 17.57
CA LEU A 501 2.99 0.60 16.68
C LEU A 501 2.00 1.75 16.80
N MET A 502 0.70 1.45 16.87
CA MET A 502 -0.35 2.46 17.04
C MET A 502 -0.26 3.14 18.42
N THR A 503 0.04 2.41 19.48
CA THR A 503 0.29 3.00 20.82
C THR A 503 1.46 3.99 20.78
N TRP A 504 2.57 3.63 20.12
CA TRP A 504 3.69 4.56 19.96
C TRP A 504 3.32 5.81 19.13
N ALA A 505 2.47 5.62 18.11
CA ALA A 505 1.98 6.76 17.34
C ALA A 505 1.14 7.71 18.18
N GLU A 506 0.27 7.18 19.05
CA GLU A 506 -0.55 7.96 19.99
C GLU A 506 0.30 8.71 21.03
N GLU A 507 1.39 8.09 21.54
CA GLU A 507 2.31 8.71 22.49
C GLU A 507 3.05 9.94 21.90
N VAL A 508 3.33 9.93 20.59
CA VAL A 508 4.10 10.97 19.89
C VAL A 508 3.20 12.01 19.23
N ALA A 509 1.95 11.65 18.90
CA ALA A 509 1.03 12.55 18.19
C ALA A 509 0.61 13.73 19.04
N ASP A 510 0.75 14.93 18.50
CA ASP A 510 0.32 16.19 19.13
C ASP A 510 -1.09 16.63 18.71
N ILE A 511 -1.69 15.95 17.73
CA ILE A 511 -3.04 16.19 17.23
C ILE A 511 -3.98 15.03 17.58
N LYS A 512 -5.22 15.36 17.95
CA LYS A 512 -6.25 14.37 18.23
C LYS A 512 -7.06 14.01 16.99
N ILE A 513 -7.50 12.75 16.89
CA ILE A 513 -8.32 12.23 15.81
C ILE A 513 -9.73 11.98 16.33
N ARG A 514 -10.74 12.63 15.74
CA ARG A 514 -12.15 12.42 16.05
C ARG A 514 -12.85 11.76 14.86
N ALA A 515 -13.80 10.88 15.14
CA ALA A 515 -14.58 10.18 14.12
C ALA A 515 -15.96 10.82 13.94
N ASN A 516 -16.58 10.60 12.77
CA ASN A 516 -18.01 10.82 12.59
C ASN A 516 -18.74 9.60 13.15
N ALA A 517 -19.79 9.82 13.95
CA ALA A 517 -20.65 8.77 14.44
C ALA A 517 -22.04 9.33 14.72
N ASP A 518 -23.05 8.79 14.06
CA ASP A 518 -24.44 9.26 14.12
C ASP A 518 -25.32 8.29 14.96
N THR A 519 -24.83 7.07 15.21
CA THR A 519 -25.53 6.02 15.98
C THR A 519 -24.63 5.48 17.10
N PRO A 520 -25.22 4.83 18.13
CA PRO A 520 -24.46 4.11 19.15
C PRO A 520 -23.52 3.05 18.58
N ALA A 521 -23.90 2.36 17.50
CA ALA A 521 -23.06 1.36 16.82
C ALA A 521 -21.83 2.00 16.19
N ASP A 522 -21.98 3.16 15.52
CA ASP A 522 -20.87 3.93 14.97
C ASP A 522 -19.92 4.40 16.07
N ALA A 523 -20.46 4.90 17.18
CA ALA A 523 -19.68 5.35 18.32
C ALA A 523 -18.87 4.18 18.95
N GLN A 524 -19.47 2.99 19.04
CA GLN A 524 -18.76 1.81 19.50
C GLN A 524 -17.62 1.41 18.54
N THR A 525 -17.86 1.51 17.25
CA THR A 525 -16.83 1.29 16.23
C THR A 525 -15.70 2.31 16.35
N ALA A 526 -16.02 3.59 16.49
CA ALA A 526 -15.03 4.64 16.73
C ALA A 526 -14.20 4.39 18.00
N ARG A 527 -14.85 3.96 19.09
CA ARG A 527 -14.21 3.60 20.34
C ARG A 527 -13.25 2.41 20.18
N ASN A 528 -13.66 1.38 19.44
CA ASN A 528 -12.86 0.20 19.17
C ASN A 528 -11.60 0.51 18.35
N PHE A 529 -11.65 1.56 17.51
CA PHE A 529 -10.53 2.09 16.76
C PHE A 529 -9.76 3.20 17.48
N ASN A 530 -9.96 3.36 18.80
CA ASN A 530 -9.27 4.35 19.63
C ASN A 530 -9.42 5.81 19.15
N ALA A 531 -10.57 6.16 18.58
CA ALA A 531 -10.87 7.56 18.26
C ALA A 531 -10.85 8.41 19.54
N HIS A 532 -10.28 9.61 19.47
CA HIS A 532 -10.16 10.53 20.61
C HIS A 532 -11.45 11.31 20.91
N GLY A 533 -12.55 10.97 20.24
CA GLY A 533 -13.85 11.57 20.40
C GLY A 533 -14.69 11.51 19.13
N ILE A 534 -15.90 12.05 19.21
CA ILE A 534 -16.78 12.24 18.06
C ILE A 534 -16.65 13.69 17.59
N GLY A 535 -16.24 13.88 16.35
CA GLY A 535 -16.08 15.19 15.73
C GLY A 535 -17.36 15.72 15.07
N LEU A 536 -18.26 14.80 14.68
CA LEU A 536 -19.56 15.12 14.12
C LEU A 536 -20.57 14.00 14.39
N CYS A 537 -21.63 14.33 15.09
CA CYS A 537 -22.86 13.55 15.19
C CYS A 537 -23.98 14.32 14.49
N ARG A 538 -24.55 13.74 13.42
CA ARG A 538 -25.63 14.33 12.65
C ARG A 538 -26.96 13.91 13.25
N THR A 539 -27.63 14.83 13.93
CA THR A 539 -28.87 14.54 14.65
C THR A 539 -30.05 14.20 13.73
N GLU A 540 -30.01 14.65 12.48
CA GLU A 540 -31.03 14.35 11.49
C GLU A 540 -31.15 12.86 11.15
N HIS A 541 -30.06 12.12 11.18
CA HIS A 541 -30.08 10.69 10.88
C HIS A 541 -30.90 9.89 11.92
N MET A 542 -31.05 10.41 13.13
CA MET A 542 -31.84 9.79 14.17
C MET A 542 -33.35 9.84 13.88
N PHE A 543 -33.81 10.74 12.98
CA PHE A 543 -35.22 10.91 12.64
C PHE A 543 -35.70 10.06 11.47
N PHE A 544 -34.83 9.35 10.77
CA PHE A 544 -35.22 8.49 9.64
C PHE A 544 -35.82 7.15 10.06
N ASP A 545 -35.84 6.82 11.33
CA ASP A 545 -36.61 5.68 11.84
C ASP A 545 -38.11 5.89 11.56
N PRO A 546 -38.85 4.87 11.06
CA PRO A 546 -40.27 5.04 10.63
C PRO A 546 -41.17 5.63 11.70
N GLY A 547 -41.01 5.26 12.97
CA GLY A 547 -41.83 5.79 14.06
C GLY A 547 -41.51 7.27 14.35
N ARG A 548 -40.29 7.65 14.30
CA ARG A 548 -39.82 9.04 14.52
C ARG A 548 -40.11 9.95 13.32
N LEU A 549 -39.98 9.40 12.11
CA LEU A 549 -40.25 10.14 10.88
C LEU A 549 -41.71 10.63 10.82
N THR A 550 -42.65 9.83 11.28
CA THR A 550 -44.06 10.25 11.35
C THR A 550 -44.27 11.44 12.28
N VAL A 551 -43.65 11.40 13.48
CA VAL A 551 -43.72 12.52 14.43
C VAL A 551 -43.02 13.78 13.89
N MET A 552 -41.88 13.61 13.21
CA MET A 552 -41.20 14.73 12.56
C MET A 552 -42.04 15.37 11.47
N ARG A 553 -42.76 14.56 10.69
CA ARG A 553 -43.72 15.04 9.68
C ARG A 553 -44.90 15.77 10.31
N GLU A 554 -45.47 15.28 11.43
CA GLU A 554 -46.48 16.00 12.19
C GLU A 554 -45.97 17.40 12.61
N MET A 555 -44.74 17.52 13.11
CA MET A 555 -44.15 18.78 13.49
C MET A 555 -44.02 19.75 12.29
N ILE A 556 -43.66 19.25 11.11
CA ILE A 556 -43.56 20.06 9.88
C ILE A 556 -44.93 20.64 9.47
N PHE A 557 -46.03 19.93 9.74
CA PHE A 557 -47.39 20.38 9.45
C PHE A 557 -48.02 21.21 10.57
N ALA A 558 -47.41 21.31 11.75
CA ALA A 558 -47.90 22.14 12.84
C ALA A 558 -47.86 23.64 12.47
N GLU A 559 -48.94 24.34 12.72
CA GLU A 559 -49.09 25.74 12.30
C GLU A 559 -48.48 26.72 13.30
N THR A 560 -48.63 26.46 14.61
CA THR A 560 -48.16 27.35 15.66
C THR A 560 -46.92 26.81 16.36
N GLY A 561 -46.16 27.68 17.05
CA GLY A 561 -45.03 27.27 17.85
C GLY A 561 -45.43 26.40 19.05
N GLU A 562 -46.64 26.56 19.58
CA GLU A 562 -47.18 25.76 20.67
C GLU A 562 -47.50 24.34 20.19
N ASP A 563 -48.14 24.19 19.02
CA ASP A 563 -48.39 22.89 18.41
C ASP A 563 -47.09 22.16 18.09
N ARG A 564 -46.09 22.87 17.55
CA ARG A 564 -44.77 22.27 17.29
C ARG A 564 -44.12 21.76 18.58
N ARG A 565 -44.15 22.54 19.68
CA ARG A 565 -43.62 22.08 20.97
C ARG A 565 -44.31 20.83 21.47
N ALA A 566 -45.63 20.77 21.38
CA ALA A 566 -46.41 19.59 21.80
C ALA A 566 -46.03 18.32 21.03
N VAL A 567 -45.74 18.43 19.73
CA VAL A 567 -45.29 17.31 18.92
C VAL A 567 -43.85 16.96 19.26
N LEU A 568 -42.95 17.94 19.42
CA LEU A 568 -41.55 17.75 19.74
C LEU A 568 -41.31 17.12 21.14
N GLU A 569 -42.22 17.33 22.09
CA GLU A 569 -42.20 16.62 23.40
C GLU A 569 -42.25 15.08 23.24
N ARG A 570 -42.80 14.55 22.15
CA ARG A 570 -42.79 13.11 21.85
C ARG A 570 -41.42 12.64 21.28
N LEU A 571 -40.66 13.52 20.62
CA LEU A 571 -39.34 13.21 20.08
C LEU A 571 -38.24 13.35 21.14
N LEU A 572 -38.40 14.23 22.11
CA LEU A 572 -37.43 14.51 23.15
C LEU A 572 -36.91 13.27 23.87
N PRO A 573 -37.75 12.36 24.42
CA PRO A 573 -37.28 11.17 25.11
C PRO A 573 -36.47 10.24 24.15
N MET A 574 -36.87 10.16 22.87
CA MET A 574 -36.17 9.31 21.90
C MET A 574 -34.76 9.83 21.63
N GLN A 575 -34.60 11.11 21.35
CA GLN A 575 -33.27 11.72 21.16
C GLN A 575 -32.43 11.71 22.43
N ARG A 576 -33.03 11.97 23.58
CA ARG A 576 -32.32 11.87 24.86
C ARG A 576 -31.74 10.48 25.09
N ASP A 577 -32.48 9.43 24.76
CA ASP A 577 -32.02 8.06 24.94
C ASP A 577 -30.86 7.73 23.96
N ASP A 578 -30.94 8.19 22.71
CA ASP A 578 -29.84 8.05 21.73
C ASP A 578 -28.56 8.76 22.23
N PHE A 579 -28.67 10.02 22.65
CA PHE A 579 -27.54 10.74 23.19
C PHE A 579 -27.00 10.13 24.49
N THR A 580 -27.85 9.59 25.36
CA THR A 580 -27.43 8.91 26.57
C THR A 580 -26.58 7.67 26.26
N GLN A 581 -26.99 6.86 25.28
CA GLN A 581 -26.23 5.70 24.85
C GLN A 581 -24.89 6.13 24.24
N LEU A 582 -24.90 7.14 23.36
CA LEU A 582 -23.71 7.66 22.71
C LEU A 582 -22.71 8.22 23.73
N PHE A 583 -23.17 8.98 24.71
CA PHE A 583 -22.32 9.51 25.77
C PHE A 583 -21.75 8.43 26.68
N ARG A 584 -22.51 7.38 27.00
CA ARG A 584 -22.01 6.23 27.77
C ARG A 584 -20.89 5.49 27.04
N ILE A 585 -21.04 5.30 25.72
CA ILE A 585 -20.02 4.66 24.90
C ILE A 585 -18.75 5.51 24.86
N MET A 586 -18.90 6.83 24.71
CA MET A 586 -17.80 7.78 24.54
C MET A 586 -17.33 8.42 25.84
N GLN A 587 -17.64 7.85 27.00
CA GLN A 587 -17.26 8.38 28.30
C GLN A 587 -15.77 8.72 28.41
N GLY A 588 -15.44 9.90 28.97
CA GLY A 588 -14.09 10.43 29.05
C GLY A 588 -13.58 11.08 27.74
N GLN A 589 -14.40 11.14 26.70
CA GLN A 589 -14.03 11.71 25.40
C GLN A 589 -15.06 12.75 24.94
N PRO A 590 -14.64 13.78 24.18
CA PRO A 590 -15.54 14.81 23.67
C PRO A 590 -16.47 14.27 22.59
N VAL A 591 -17.71 14.74 22.60
CA VAL A 591 -18.73 14.41 21.60
C VAL A 591 -19.33 15.70 21.06
N CYS A 592 -19.07 15.98 19.76
CA CYS A 592 -19.61 17.13 19.08
C CYS A 592 -20.93 16.77 18.40
N ILE A 593 -22.03 17.36 18.86
CA ILE A 593 -23.38 17.15 18.35
C ILE A 593 -23.79 18.34 17.51
N ARG A 594 -24.06 18.08 16.24
CA ARG A 594 -24.59 19.10 15.33
C ARG A 594 -26.10 19.22 15.52
N LEU A 595 -26.57 20.42 15.81
CA LEU A 595 -27.99 20.73 15.79
C LEU A 595 -28.55 20.50 14.38
N PHE A 596 -29.83 20.27 14.28
CA PHE A 596 -30.55 19.92 13.07
C PHE A 596 -30.18 20.81 11.87
N ASP A 597 -29.75 20.21 10.77
CA ASP A 597 -29.20 20.92 9.62
C ASP A 597 -30.07 20.88 8.36
N PRO A 598 -30.68 19.76 7.92
CA PRO A 598 -31.30 19.69 6.61
C PRO A 598 -32.56 20.54 6.51
N PRO A 599 -32.98 20.93 5.30
CA PRO A 599 -34.27 21.58 5.08
C PRO A 599 -35.44 20.60 5.33
N LEU A 600 -36.56 21.14 5.81
CA LEU A 600 -37.67 20.30 6.25
C LEU A 600 -38.29 19.43 5.15
N HIS A 601 -38.16 19.83 3.88
CA HIS A 601 -38.73 19.05 2.77
C HIS A 601 -38.03 17.69 2.56
N GLU A 602 -36.81 17.48 3.05
CA GLU A 602 -36.14 16.19 2.96
C GLU A 602 -36.85 15.07 3.75
N PHE A 603 -37.66 15.43 4.73
CA PHE A 603 -38.48 14.49 5.52
C PHE A 603 -39.83 14.20 4.90
N LEU A 604 -40.17 14.89 3.84
CA LEU A 604 -41.48 14.78 3.19
C LEU A 604 -41.39 13.89 1.94
N PRO A 605 -42.43 13.12 1.61
CA PRO A 605 -42.44 12.28 0.44
C PRO A 605 -42.50 13.11 -0.85
N GLY A 606 -41.58 12.81 -1.81
CA GLY A 606 -41.57 13.46 -3.12
C GLY A 606 -42.57 12.90 -4.11
N ASP A 607 -43.10 11.70 -3.88
CA ASP A 607 -44.01 11.00 -4.79
C ASP A 607 -45.47 11.06 -4.33
N LYS A 608 -46.40 10.90 -5.28
CA LYS A 608 -47.85 10.98 -5.01
C LYS A 608 -48.35 9.86 -4.10
N ALA A 609 -47.71 8.70 -4.10
CA ALA A 609 -48.12 7.57 -3.26
C ALA A 609 -47.81 7.87 -1.80
N GLY A 610 -46.59 8.27 -1.51
CA GLY A 610 -46.15 8.65 -0.17
C GLY A 610 -46.91 9.89 0.37
N GLN A 611 -47.29 10.86 -0.51
CA GLN A 611 -48.11 12.00 -0.10
C GLN A 611 -49.51 11.57 0.32
N ARG A 612 -50.11 10.55 -0.31
CA ARG A 612 -51.40 9.97 0.11
C ARG A 612 -51.30 9.26 1.45
N GLU A 613 -50.27 8.44 1.62
CA GLU A 613 -49.99 7.76 2.89
C GLU A 613 -49.80 8.77 4.02
N LEU A 614 -49.06 9.86 3.75
CA LEU A 614 -48.87 10.93 4.71
C LEU A 614 -50.19 11.66 5.04
N ALA A 615 -51.06 11.93 4.04
CA ALA A 615 -52.36 12.54 4.24
C ALA A 615 -53.27 11.66 5.13
N GLU A 616 -53.25 10.35 4.92
CA GLU A 616 -53.97 9.38 5.74
C GLU A 616 -53.41 9.33 7.16
N ALA A 617 -52.08 9.23 7.30
CA ALA A 617 -51.41 9.16 8.61
C ALA A 617 -51.63 10.41 9.48
N LEU A 618 -51.67 11.59 8.87
CA LEU A 618 -51.90 12.85 9.56
C LEU A 618 -53.38 13.24 9.64
N ASN A 619 -54.27 12.47 9.03
CA ASN A 619 -55.70 12.77 8.89
C ASN A 619 -55.97 14.17 8.30
N LEU A 620 -55.21 14.52 7.26
CA LEU A 620 -55.28 15.81 6.55
C LEU A 620 -55.78 15.62 5.12
N PRO A 621 -56.44 16.65 4.51
CA PRO A 621 -56.73 16.63 3.10
C PRO A 621 -55.47 16.49 2.24
N LEU A 622 -55.50 15.62 1.23
CA LEU A 622 -54.38 15.42 0.32
C LEU A 622 -53.92 16.73 -0.36
N SER A 623 -54.85 17.61 -0.67
CA SER A 623 -54.56 18.94 -1.24
C SER A 623 -53.69 19.81 -0.34
N ASP A 624 -53.88 19.70 0.96
CA ASP A 624 -53.10 20.48 1.93
C ASP A 624 -51.70 19.90 2.09
N VAL A 625 -51.58 18.57 2.05
CA VAL A 625 -50.27 17.90 2.04
C VAL A 625 -49.48 18.28 0.80
N ILE A 626 -50.09 18.19 -0.40
CA ILE A 626 -49.42 18.58 -1.65
C ILE A 626 -48.96 20.03 -1.60
N ARG A 627 -49.84 20.96 -1.20
CA ARG A 627 -49.54 22.39 -1.09
C ARG A 627 -48.38 22.64 -0.11
N ARG A 628 -48.35 21.95 1.01
CA ARG A 628 -47.27 22.10 2.02
C ARG A 628 -45.95 21.56 1.51
N VAL A 629 -45.92 20.39 0.87
CA VAL A 629 -44.72 19.80 0.25
C VAL A 629 -44.17 20.72 -0.84
N GLU A 630 -45.02 21.21 -1.74
CA GLU A 630 -44.63 22.16 -2.80
C GLU A 630 -44.12 23.48 -2.21
N GLY A 631 -44.77 24.01 -1.16
CA GLY A 631 -44.37 25.24 -0.51
C GLY A 631 -43.04 25.17 0.27
N LEU A 632 -42.66 23.99 0.70
CA LEU A 632 -41.38 23.75 1.39
C LEU A 632 -40.29 23.27 0.43
N SER A 633 -40.62 22.83 -0.78
CA SER A 633 -39.65 22.40 -1.76
C SER A 633 -38.75 23.55 -2.21
N GLU A 634 -37.46 23.36 -2.12
CA GLU A 634 -36.46 24.37 -2.45
C GLU A 634 -35.73 24.04 -3.75
N TYR A 635 -35.54 25.05 -4.61
CA TYR A 635 -34.82 24.90 -5.86
C TYR A 635 -33.33 24.59 -5.61
N ASN A 636 -32.73 25.21 -4.60
CA ASN A 636 -31.35 24.95 -4.14
C ASN A 636 -31.33 24.75 -2.62
N PRO A 637 -31.35 23.51 -2.14
CA PRO A 637 -31.33 23.20 -0.71
C PRO A 637 -30.13 23.79 0.05
N MET A 638 -29.01 24.05 -0.61
CA MET A 638 -27.83 24.63 0.05
C MET A 638 -28.03 26.09 0.46
N LEU A 639 -28.86 26.83 -0.27
CA LEU A 639 -29.17 28.23 -0.02
C LEU A 639 -30.48 28.44 0.73
N GLY A 640 -31.24 27.37 0.96
CA GLY A 640 -32.57 27.38 1.52
C GLY A 640 -32.66 27.52 3.04
N MET A 641 -33.84 27.21 3.55
CA MET A 641 -34.17 27.28 4.97
C MET A 641 -33.69 26.03 5.71
N ARG A 642 -32.42 26.05 6.08
CA ARG A 642 -31.72 24.95 6.77
C ARG A 642 -30.72 25.48 7.80
N GLY A 643 -30.21 24.61 8.67
CA GLY A 643 -29.20 24.93 9.64
C GLY A 643 -29.61 26.06 10.56
N VAL A 644 -28.71 27.01 10.81
CA VAL A 644 -28.95 28.15 11.70
C VAL A 644 -30.16 29.00 11.28
N ARG A 645 -30.44 29.11 9.97
CA ARG A 645 -31.63 29.84 9.45
C ARG A 645 -32.93 29.20 9.93
N LEU A 646 -32.97 27.86 9.87
CA LEU A 646 -34.11 27.11 10.41
C LEU A 646 -34.20 27.26 11.93
N GLY A 647 -33.05 27.17 12.65
CA GLY A 647 -33.03 27.33 14.09
C GLY A 647 -33.45 28.73 14.57
N VAL A 648 -33.26 29.77 13.76
CA VAL A 648 -33.79 31.13 14.06
C VAL A 648 -35.29 31.24 13.78
N THR A 649 -35.80 30.58 12.74
CA THR A 649 -37.23 30.69 12.32
C THR A 649 -38.13 29.68 12.99
N VAL A 650 -37.59 28.53 13.38
CA VAL A 650 -38.28 27.43 14.09
C VAL A 650 -37.46 27.00 15.29
N PRO A 651 -37.30 27.88 16.30
CA PRO A 651 -36.37 27.66 17.42
C PRO A 651 -36.71 26.42 18.26
N GLU A 652 -37.97 25.99 18.24
CA GLU A 652 -38.48 24.89 19.03
C GLU A 652 -37.74 23.56 18.75
N ILE A 653 -37.24 23.37 17.53
CA ILE A 653 -36.44 22.18 17.17
C ILE A 653 -35.09 22.20 17.94
N TYR A 654 -34.41 23.34 17.92
CA TYR A 654 -33.13 23.47 18.60
C TYR A 654 -33.27 23.49 20.12
N GLU A 655 -34.37 24.07 20.65
CA GLU A 655 -34.68 24.04 22.06
C GLU A 655 -34.89 22.60 22.55
N MET A 656 -35.64 21.79 21.82
CA MET A 656 -35.85 20.37 22.14
C MET A 656 -34.55 19.60 22.08
N GLN A 657 -33.74 19.78 21.04
CA GLN A 657 -32.46 19.09 20.89
C GLN A 657 -31.47 19.46 22.01
N ALA A 658 -31.34 20.74 22.34
CA ALA A 658 -30.51 21.21 23.43
C ALA A 658 -30.94 20.58 24.77
N ARG A 659 -32.26 20.53 25.03
CA ARG A 659 -32.81 19.89 26.20
C ARG A 659 -32.45 18.39 26.26
N ALA A 660 -32.64 17.66 25.14
CA ALA A 660 -32.29 16.26 25.03
C ALA A 660 -30.80 16.01 25.30
N ILE A 661 -29.91 16.85 24.75
CA ILE A 661 -28.46 16.77 24.98
C ILE A 661 -28.14 16.94 26.45
N PHE A 662 -28.68 17.96 27.10
CA PHE A 662 -28.35 18.26 28.50
C PHE A 662 -28.94 17.25 29.49
N GLU A 663 -30.17 16.77 29.28
CA GLU A 663 -30.73 15.69 30.06
C GLU A 663 -29.93 14.38 29.90
N ALA A 664 -29.49 14.06 28.67
CA ALA A 664 -28.62 12.91 28.40
C ALA A 664 -27.25 13.07 29.07
N THR A 665 -26.69 14.28 29.08
CA THR A 665 -25.43 14.59 29.77
C THR A 665 -25.52 14.26 31.26
N ILE A 666 -26.58 14.69 31.91
CA ILE A 666 -26.84 14.38 33.32
C ILE A 666 -27.00 12.88 33.53
N ALA A 667 -27.81 12.21 32.70
CA ALA A 667 -28.06 10.78 32.81
C ALA A 667 -26.77 9.94 32.66
N ALA A 668 -25.96 10.25 31.63
CA ALA A 668 -24.72 9.53 31.38
C ALA A 668 -23.65 9.84 32.47
N SER A 669 -23.58 11.06 32.96
CA SER A 669 -22.61 11.46 34.01
C SER A 669 -22.91 10.84 35.40
N ARG A 670 -24.14 10.35 35.63
CA ARG A 670 -24.48 9.63 36.89
C ARG A 670 -23.85 8.23 36.94
N ASP A 671 -23.68 7.61 35.79
CA ASP A 671 -23.23 6.22 35.66
C ASP A 671 -21.73 6.08 35.45
N GLY A 672 -20.97 7.20 35.46
CA GLY A 672 -19.52 7.17 35.20
C GLY A 672 -18.84 8.53 35.27
N GLU A 673 -17.84 8.77 34.40
CA GLU A 673 -17.14 10.06 34.34
C GLU A 673 -18.03 11.20 33.82
N PRO A 674 -17.80 12.45 34.25
CA PRO A 674 -18.53 13.61 33.72
C PRO A 674 -18.41 13.71 32.19
N VAL A 675 -19.55 13.87 31.54
CA VAL A 675 -19.63 14.10 30.08
C VAL A 675 -19.69 15.59 29.79
N VAL A 676 -18.89 16.06 28.85
CA VAL A 676 -18.91 17.44 28.36
C VAL A 676 -19.25 17.44 26.88
N PRO A 677 -20.52 17.60 26.48
CA PRO A 677 -20.90 17.65 25.08
C PRO A 677 -20.48 18.95 24.43
N GLU A 678 -20.17 18.90 23.15
CA GLU A 678 -19.96 20.08 22.31
C GLU A 678 -21.17 20.26 21.40
N VAL A 679 -21.77 21.45 21.39
CA VAL A 679 -22.94 21.76 20.59
C VAL A 679 -22.51 22.56 19.37
N MET A 680 -22.70 21.98 18.17
CA MET A 680 -22.36 22.62 16.90
C MET A 680 -23.58 23.29 16.27
N ILE A 681 -23.47 24.58 15.96
CA ILE A 681 -24.47 25.34 15.22
C ILE A 681 -24.10 25.28 13.73
N PRO A 682 -24.93 24.62 12.87
CA PRO A 682 -24.60 24.48 11.46
C PRO A 682 -24.87 25.74 10.63
N LEU A 683 -24.10 25.92 9.54
CA LEU A 683 -24.28 26.92 8.50
C LEU A 683 -24.29 28.39 8.98
N VAL A 684 -23.56 28.71 10.02
CA VAL A 684 -23.43 30.07 10.52
C VAL A 684 -22.76 30.98 9.49
N SER A 685 -23.37 32.12 9.19
CA SER A 685 -22.83 33.14 8.29
C SER A 685 -22.63 34.53 8.97
N ALA A 686 -23.34 34.79 10.08
CA ALA A 686 -23.29 36.04 10.78
C ALA A 686 -23.19 35.87 12.30
N ARG A 687 -22.47 36.76 12.95
CA ARG A 687 -22.32 36.80 14.42
C ARG A 687 -23.68 36.80 15.14
N ARG A 688 -24.65 37.54 14.61
CA ARG A 688 -26.00 37.62 15.18
C ARG A 688 -26.74 36.30 15.24
N GLU A 689 -26.54 35.43 14.25
CA GLU A 689 -27.11 34.07 14.25
C GLU A 689 -26.58 33.25 15.42
N VAL A 690 -25.26 33.32 15.67
CA VAL A 690 -24.65 32.63 16.81
C VAL A 690 -25.20 33.14 18.11
N GLU A 691 -25.28 34.47 18.28
CA GLU A 691 -25.79 35.10 19.50
C GLU A 691 -27.22 34.65 19.82
N LEU A 692 -28.11 34.57 18.81
CA LEU A 692 -29.50 34.15 18.99
C LEU A 692 -29.58 32.69 19.43
N ILE A 693 -28.93 31.80 18.70
CA ILE A 693 -28.98 30.35 19.01
C ILE A 693 -28.30 30.05 20.34
N LYS A 694 -27.13 30.65 20.57
CA LYS A 694 -26.43 30.46 21.84
C LYS A 694 -27.26 30.90 23.02
N THR A 695 -27.94 32.07 22.93
CA THR A 695 -28.82 32.56 23.99
C THR A 695 -29.94 31.59 24.28
N SER A 696 -30.55 30.98 23.26
CA SER A 696 -31.60 29.98 23.43
C SER A 696 -31.04 28.71 24.08
N VAL A 697 -29.90 28.19 23.61
CA VAL A 697 -29.24 27.01 24.18
C VAL A 697 -28.84 27.23 25.63
N ASP A 698 -28.25 28.39 25.97
CA ASP A 698 -27.86 28.75 27.34
C ASP A 698 -29.08 28.85 28.27
N ALA A 699 -30.22 29.37 27.77
CA ALA A 699 -31.48 29.42 28.51
C ALA A 699 -32.03 28.03 28.84
N ILE A 700 -31.98 27.11 27.87
CA ILE A 700 -32.35 25.70 28.07
C ILE A 700 -31.42 25.02 29.09
N ALA A 701 -30.11 25.26 28.98
CA ALA A 701 -29.13 24.72 29.94
C ALA A 701 -29.43 25.22 31.37
N ALA A 702 -29.74 26.48 31.54
CA ALA A 702 -30.12 27.07 32.82
C ALA A 702 -31.41 26.46 33.36
N ALA A 703 -32.43 26.26 32.51
CA ALA A 703 -33.68 25.62 32.87
C ALA A 703 -33.46 24.17 33.36
N VAL A 704 -32.70 23.37 32.63
CA VAL A 704 -32.41 21.97 33.01
C VAL A 704 -31.60 21.90 34.30
N ARG A 705 -30.62 22.79 34.52
CA ARG A 705 -29.88 22.88 35.80
C ARG A 705 -30.80 23.23 36.99
N ASN A 706 -31.72 24.16 36.79
CA ASN A 706 -32.67 24.57 37.82
C ASN A 706 -33.69 23.47 38.13
N GLU A 707 -34.21 22.77 37.14
CA GLU A 707 -35.19 21.70 37.28
C GLU A 707 -34.59 20.47 37.97
N THR A 708 -33.35 20.12 37.62
CA THR A 708 -32.69 18.90 38.09
C THR A 708 -31.80 19.10 39.33
N GLY A 709 -31.39 20.34 39.61
CA GLY A 709 -30.41 20.66 40.64
C GLY A 709 -28.98 20.22 40.33
N VAL A 710 -28.73 19.69 39.14
CA VAL A 710 -27.41 19.16 38.72
C VAL A 710 -26.67 20.17 37.84
N GLN A 711 -25.41 20.42 38.19
CA GLN A 711 -24.51 21.27 37.39
C GLN A 711 -23.80 20.41 36.36
N PHE A 712 -23.69 20.90 35.13
CA PHE A 712 -22.94 20.30 34.02
C PHE A 712 -22.30 21.40 33.17
N THR A 713 -21.29 21.02 32.40
CA THR A 713 -20.60 21.91 31.43
C THR A 713 -20.82 21.41 29.99
N TYR A 714 -20.71 22.29 29.03
CA TYR A 714 -20.79 22.01 27.59
C TYR A 714 -20.00 23.03 26.80
#